data_ee515332b3ea9cca477d66ea818bfbd4
#
_entry.id   ee515332b3ea9cca477d66ea818bfbd4
#
_cell.length_a   1.000
_cell.length_b   1.000
_cell.length_c   1.000
_cell.angle_alpha   90.00
_cell.angle_beta   90.00
_cell.angle_gamma   90.00
#
_symmetry.space_group_name_H-M   'P 1'
#
loop_
_entity.id
_entity.type
_entity.pdbx_description
1 polymer ?
#
loop_
_entity_poly.entity_id
_entity_poly.type
_entity_poly.pdbx_seq_one_letter_code
_entity_poly.pdbx_strand_id
1 'polypeptide(L)'
;MNNERKIIDSVETLESALASLKDAEKKFSTYTQEQVDKIFLAAASAANKARIPLAKMAVEETGMGVVEDKVIKNNYAAEYIYNAYKNTKTCGIIEEDKAYGIKKIAEPVGVIAAVIPTTNPTSTAIFKCLLALKTRNAIIISPHPRAKKSTAAAAKVVLDAAVKAGAPEGIIEWIDTPSLEMTNLVMKEADIILATGGPGMVKAAYSSGKPAVGVGAGNTPAIIDDTADIVLAVNSIIHSKTFDNGMICASEQSVIVHQNVYDAVKTEFAARGCYFLDPEETEKVRKTILINGALNAKIVGQSAFRIAELAGVTVPEGTKILIGEVESVDLSEEFAHEKLSPVLAMYKAEDIHDAFSKAEQLIADGGYGHTSSIYLNEITEHEKLDEFSARMKTCRILVNTPSSHGGIGDLYNFKLAPSLTLGCGSWGGNSVSENVGVKHLINIKTVAERRENMLWFRAPEKVYIKKGCLPVALDELKNIMGKKRAFIVTDNFLYKNGYTKPITDKLDEMGIVHATFGDVAPDPTLQCAEKGVEQMRAFEPDTIIALGGGSAMDAAKIMWVLYEHPEADFMDMAMRFIDIRKRVYTFPKMGEKAYFIAIPTSAGTGSEVTPFAVITDETTGIKYPLADYQLMPNMAIVDTDFHMSAPRGLTAASGIDAVTHALEAYASVMATDYTDGLAKQALKVIFDYLPRAYENGQTDVEAREKMANAATMAGMAFANAFLGVCHSMAHKLGAYHHLPHGVANALMIEEVLRFNAAEAPAKMGTFPQYDHPHTLARYAEVADSLGLGGKNDKEKLENLIKAINELKERVGIKKTIKDYGIDEKYFLDTLDEMTENAFDDQCTGANPRYPLMSEIKQMYLNAYYGKKHFEEKPMPTEADIAEDDSAHNFKQAYRRAENGKNKA
;
A
#
# COMPACT_ATOMS: atom_id res chain seq x y z
N MET A 1 25.16 48.34 3.65
CA MET A 1 26.02 48.20 4.87
C MET A 1 26.60 46.79 4.75
N ASN A 2 27.95 46.70 4.64
CA ASN A 2 28.60 45.38 4.71
C ASN A 2 28.45 44.89 6.17
N ASN A 3 27.45 44.07 6.44
CA ASN A 3 27.41 43.26 7.65
C ASN A 3 28.49 42.19 7.49
N GLU A 4 29.69 42.41 8.06
CA GLU A 4 30.69 41.35 8.14
C GLU A 4 30.09 40.20 8.96
N ARG A 5 30.15 38.96 8.41
CA ARG A 5 29.76 37.75 9.14
C ARG A 5 30.47 37.69 10.49
N LYS A 6 29.74 37.44 11.56
CA LYS A 6 30.33 37.27 12.91
C LYS A 6 31.09 35.94 12.99
N ILE A 7 32.25 35.99 13.63
CA ILE A 7 33.09 34.79 13.88
C ILE A 7 32.37 33.90 14.90
N ILE A 8 32.31 32.59 14.61
CA ILE A 8 31.75 31.55 15.50
C ILE A 8 32.91 30.75 16.11
N ASP A 9 33.36 31.15 17.31
CA ASP A 9 34.51 30.59 17.99
C ASP A 9 34.26 30.12 19.44
N SER A 10 33.04 30.28 19.91
CA SER A 10 32.56 29.89 21.24
C SER A 10 31.13 29.37 21.21
N VAL A 11 30.67 28.73 22.30
CA VAL A 11 29.27 28.25 22.45
C VAL A 11 28.29 29.42 22.35
N GLU A 12 28.60 30.57 22.98
CA GLU A 12 27.73 31.75 22.98
C GLU A 12 27.55 32.32 21.56
N THR A 13 28.66 32.46 20.81
CA THR A 13 28.60 32.94 19.41
C THR A 13 27.85 31.94 18.50
N LEU A 14 27.98 30.65 18.79
CA LEU A 14 27.26 29.58 18.08
C LEU A 14 25.75 29.64 18.35
N GLU A 15 25.32 29.81 19.60
CA GLU A 15 23.89 29.95 19.94
C GLU A 15 23.27 31.17 19.25
N SER A 16 23.97 32.28 19.23
CA SER A 16 23.57 33.51 18.52
C SER A 16 23.43 33.27 17.01
N ALA A 17 24.37 32.52 16.41
CA ALA A 17 24.35 32.18 14.99
C ALA A 17 23.20 31.22 14.64
N LEU A 18 22.92 30.24 15.50
CA LEU A 18 21.78 29.31 15.31
C LEU A 18 20.44 30.05 15.36
N ALA A 19 20.27 31.03 16.23
CA ALA A 19 19.09 31.88 16.26
C ALA A 19 18.94 32.66 14.95
N SER A 20 20.00 33.30 14.46
CA SER A 20 19.99 34.03 13.19
C SER A 20 19.74 33.12 11.98
N LEU A 21 20.25 31.88 11.99
CA LEU A 21 20.03 30.86 10.99
C LEU A 21 18.52 30.47 10.90
N LYS A 22 17.89 30.28 12.05
CA LYS A 22 16.45 29.96 12.11
C LYS A 22 15.59 31.09 11.53
N ASP A 23 15.98 32.35 11.77
CA ASP A 23 15.29 33.52 11.17
C ASP A 23 15.53 33.60 9.66
N ALA A 24 16.74 33.32 9.19
CA ALA A 24 17.06 33.26 7.76
C ALA A 24 16.31 32.12 7.05
N GLU A 25 16.23 30.94 7.67
CA GLU A 25 15.46 29.80 7.19
C GLU A 25 13.99 30.14 7.06
N LYS A 26 13.39 30.70 8.11
CA LYS A 26 11.97 31.11 8.11
C LYS A 26 11.65 32.07 6.97
N LYS A 27 12.57 32.97 6.62
CA LYS A 27 12.43 33.85 5.45
C LYS A 27 12.59 33.05 4.14
N PHE A 28 13.58 32.17 4.07
CA PHE A 28 13.89 31.40 2.86
C PHE A 28 12.80 30.34 2.55
N SER A 29 12.15 29.77 3.56
CA SER A 29 11.07 28.81 3.40
C SER A 29 9.88 29.35 2.59
N THR A 30 9.70 30.67 2.53
CA THR A 30 8.63 31.32 1.75
C THR A 30 8.98 31.56 0.28
N TYR A 31 10.19 31.25 -0.16
CA TYR A 31 10.64 31.51 -1.53
C TYR A 31 9.98 30.58 -2.55
N THR A 32 9.74 31.13 -3.74
CA THR A 32 9.21 30.38 -4.88
C THR A 32 10.26 29.50 -5.52
N GLN A 33 9.84 28.51 -6.32
CA GLN A 33 10.76 27.63 -7.07
C GLN A 33 11.70 28.45 -7.97
N GLU A 34 11.20 29.49 -8.64
CA GLU A 34 11.97 30.35 -9.51
C GLU A 34 13.09 31.09 -8.75
N GLN A 35 12.78 31.64 -7.58
CA GLN A 35 13.77 32.30 -6.72
C GLN A 35 14.86 31.33 -6.28
N VAL A 36 14.44 30.11 -5.86
CA VAL A 36 15.37 29.06 -5.42
C VAL A 36 16.25 28.60 -6.56
N ASP A 37 15.69 28.38 -7.76
CA ASP A 37 16.45 27.92 -8.93
C ASP A 37 17.47 28.96 -9.39
N LYS A 38 17.16 30.25 -9.31
CA LYS A 38 18.08 31.34 -9.57
C LYS A 38 19.27 31.36 -8.59
N ILE A 39 18.97 31.16 -7.28
CA ILE A 39 19.98 31.11 -6.22
C ILE A 39 20.85 29.85 -6.43
N PHE A 40 20.27 28.72 -6.69
CA PHE A 40 20.95 27.46 -6.91
C PHE A 40 21.92 27.51 -8.09
N LEU A 41 21.48 28.08 -9.23
CA LEU A 41 22.34 28.31 -10.39
C LEU A 41 23.53 29.21 -10.07
N ALA A 42 23.28 30.34 -9.40
CA ALA A 42 24.33 31.30 -9.06
C ALA A 42 25.39 30.68 -8.13
N ALA A 43 24.93 29.96 -7.11
CA ALA A 43 25.77 29.28 -6.13
C ALA A 43 26.62 28.16 -6.80
N ALA A 44 26.02 27.31 -7.60
CA ALA A 44 26.71 26.25 -8.34
C ALA A 44 27.75 26.82 -9.33
N SER A 45 27.39 27.87 -10.06
CA SER A 45 28.29 28.53 -11.00
C SER A 45 29.53 29.16 -10.31
N ALA A 46 29.32 29.79 -9.14
CA ALA A 46 30.42 30.37 -8.37
C ALA A 46 31.33 29.28 -7.80
N ALA A 47 30.76 28.22 -7.24
CA ALA A 47 31.52 27.08 -6.72
C ALA A 47 32.37 26.42 -7.83
N ASN A 48 31.80 26.24 -9.03
CA ASN A 48 32.53 25.68 -10.18
C ASN A 48 33.66 26.58 -10.65
N LYS A 49 33.48 27.91 -10.70
CA LYS A 49 34.52 28.87 -11.01
C LYS A 49 35.68 28.85 -9.98
N ALA A 50 35.38 28.61 -8.72
CA ALA A 50 36.36 28.54 -7.64
C ALA A 50 37.00 27.14 -7.44
N ARG A 51 36.69 26.16 -8.29
CA ARG A 51 37.13 24.76 -8.12
C ARG A 51 38.63 24.56 -7.99
N ILE A 52 39.45 25.32 -8.75
CA ILE A 52 40.90 25.21 -8.74
C ILE A 52 41.50 25.83 -7.47
N PRO A 53 41.25 27.11 -7.12
CA PRO A 53 41.80 27.67 -5.91
C PRO A 53 41.36 26.94 -4.66
N LEU A 54 40.14 26.48 -4.57
CA LEU A 54 39.65 25.65 -3.45
C LEU A 54 40.39 24.31 -3.35
N ALA A 55 40.64 23.63 -4.46
CA ALA A 55 41.41 22.38 -4.50
C ALA A 55 42.83 22.56 -3.99
N LYS A 56 43.54 23.62 -4.45
CA LYS A 56 44.88 23.97 -4.02
C LYS A 56 44.89 24.23 -2.49
N MET A 57 43.96 25.04 -1.99
CA MET A 57 43.84 25.36 -0.56
C MET A 57 43.60 24.09 0.29
N ALA A 58 42.75 23.16 -0.21
CA ALA A 58 42.46 21.93 0.51
C ALA A 58 43.70 21.01 0.62
N VAL A 59 44.50 20.87 -0.43
CA VAL A 59 45.72 20.08 -0.38
C VAL A 59 46.77 20.74 0.49
N GLU A 60 46.94 22.05 0.37
CA GLU A 60 47.89 22.82 1.17
C GLU A 60 47.57 22.73 2.68
N GLU A 61 46.29 22.88 3.07
CA GLU A 61 45.88 22.84 4.46
C GLU A 61 45.95 21.43 5.07
N THR A 62 45.55 20.40 4.31
CA THR A 62 45.41 19.05 4.84
C THR A 62 46.63 18.19 4.64
N GLY A 63 47.46 18.51 3.63
CA GLY A 63 48.55 17.63 3.16
C GLY A 63 48.06 16.34 2.51
N MET A 64 46.80 16.24 2.04
CA MET A 64 46.19 15.03 1.56
C MET A 64 45.67 15.19 0.11
N GLY A 65 45.86 14.12 -0.69
CA GLY A 65 45.28 13.99 -2.00
C GLY A 65 46.06 14.68 -3.13
N VAL A 66 45.38 14.83 -4.24
CA VAL A 66 45.93 15.39 -5.49
C VAL A 66 45.11 16.59 -5.92
N VAL A 67 45.76 17.70 -6.24
CA VAL A 67 45.08 18.98 -6.60
C VAL A 67 44.13 18.75 -7.77
N GLU A 68 44.57 18.09 -8.83
CA GLU A 68 43.80 17.83 -10.05
C GLU A 68 42.53 17.04 -9.76
N ASP A 69 42.62 16.01 -8.93
CA ASP A 69 41.47 15.17 -8.54
C ASP A 69 40.50 15.95 -7.66
N LYS A 70 41.00 16.80 -6.76
CA LYS A 70 40.13 17.67 -5.97
C LYS A 70 39.45 18.75 -6.81
N VAL A 71 40.05 19.18 -7.92
CA VAL A 71 39.40 20.05 -8.93
C VAL A 71 38.23 19.29 -9.55
N ILE A 72 38.44 18.02 -9.95
CA ILE A 72 37.34 17.16 -10.46
C ILE A 72 36.22 16.97 -9.43
N LYS A 73 36.58 16.70 -8.18
CA LYS A 73 35.60 16.57 -7.07
C LYS A 73 34.79 17.86 -6.84
N ASN A 74 35.45 19.02 -6.90
CA ASN A 74 34.75 20.31 -6.73
C ASN A 74 33.85 20.60 -7.93
N ASN A 75 34.28 20.27 -9.15
CA ASN A 75 33.46 20.37 -10.36
C ASN A 75 32.25 19.46 -10.28
N TYR A 76 32.45 18.21 -9.84
CA TYR A 76 31.38 17.25 -9.63
C TYR A 76 30.35 17.77 -8.61
N ALA A 77 30.82 18.27 -7.45
CA ALA A 77 29.96 18.82 -6.41
C ALA A 77 29.15 20.05 -6.85
N ALA A 78 29.66 20.81 -7.85
CA ALA A 78 28.98 21.98 -8.40
C ALA A 78 28.14 21.68 -9.62
N GLU A 79 28.75 21.13 -10.66
CA GLU A 79 28.12 21.01 -11.98
C GLU A 79 27.20 19.78 -12.10
N TYR A 80 27.65 18.59 -11.68
CA TYR A 80 26.85 17.38 -11.74
C TYR A 80 25.65 17.47 -10.80
N ILE A 81 25.85 17.98 -9.58
CA ILE A 81 24.76 18.19 -8.62
C ILE A 81 23.75 19.21 -9.14
N TYR A 82 24.24 20.33 -9.74
CA TYR A 82 23.34 21.29 -10.37
C TYR A 82 22.53 20.65 -11.51
N ASN A 83 23.17 19.93 -12.42
CA ASN A 83 22.50 19.33 -13.56
C ASN A 83 21.48 18.26 -13.15
N ALA A 84 21.76 17.48 -12.10
CA ALA A 84 20.85 16.47 -11.57
C ALA A 84 19.57 17.09 -11.00
N TYR A 85 19.69 18.24 -10.33
CA TYR A 85 18.58 18.80 -9.55
C TYR A 85 17.99 20.11 -10.07
N LYS A 86 18.54 20.74 -11.14
CA LYS A 86 18.03 22.01 -11.67
C LYS A 86 16.55 22.00 -12.04
N ASN A 87 16.03 20.86 -12.52
CA ASN A 87 14.64 20.68 -12.92
C ASN A 87 13.77 20.03 -11.82
N THR A 88 14.34 19.67 -10.67
CA THR A 88 13.60 19.06 -9.58
C THR A 88 12.78 20.09 -8.85
N LYS A 89 11.48 19.85 -8.73
CA LYS A 89 10.60 20.67 -7.89
C LYS A 89 10.83 20.37 -6.42
N THR A 90 11.11 21.42 -5.64
CA THR A 90 11.37 21.36 -4.20
C THR A 90 10.55 22.39 -3.41
N CYS A 91 9.66 23.14 -4.09
CA CYS A 91 8.83 24.18 -3.53
C CYS A 91 7.38 24.02 -3.96
N GLY A 92 6.45 24.16 -3.01
CA GLY A 92 5.02 24.09 -3.29
C GLY A 92 4.58 22.70 -3.74
N ILE A 93 3.61 22.64 -4.64
CA ILE A 93 3.07 21.37 -5.15
C ILE A 93 4.08 20.73 -6.10
N ILE A 94 4.64 19.60 -5.66
CA ILE A 94 5.62 18.82 -6.43
C ILE A 94 5.00 17.67 -7.24
N GLU A 95 3.85 17.19 -6.79
CA GLU A 95 3.09 16.10 -7.44
C GLU A 95 1.60 16.34 -7.21
N GLU A 96 0.79 16.14 -8.23
CA GLU A 96 -0.66 16.23 -8.15
C GLU A 96 -1.30 15.09 -8.93
N ASP A 97 -2.10 14.27 -8.26
CA ASP A 97 -2.96 13.26 -8.87
C ASP A 97 -4.42 13.70 -8.73
N LYS A 98 -4.96 14.28 -9.80
CA LYS A 98 -6.34 14.79 -9.82
C LYS A 98 -7.37 13.68 -9.78
N ALA A 99 -7.06 12.50 -10.29
CA ALA A 99 -7.98 11.37 -10.31
C ALA A 99 -8.22 10.83 -8.88
N TYR A 100 -7.14 10.73 -8.11
CA TYR A 100 -7.21 10.24 -6.72
C TYR A 100 -7.25 11.36 -5.67
N GLY A 101 -7.27 12.62 -6.08
CA GLY A 101 -7.39 13.75 -5.16
C GLY A 101 -6.18 13.93 -4.23
N ILE A 102 -4.99 13.60 -4.70
CA ILE A 102 -3.76 13.70 -3.90
C ILE A 102 -2.88 14.84 -4.43
N LYS A 103 -2.40 15.70 -3.52
CA LYS A 103 -1.36 16.68 -3.77
C LYS A 103 -0.24 16.49 -2.78
N LYS A 104 1.00 16.46 -3.26
CA LYS A 104 2.20 16.46 -2.42
C LYS A 104 2.85 17.83 -2.47
N ILE A 105 3.07 18.41 -1.30
CA ILE A 105 3.65 19.75 -1.12
C ILE A 105 5.00 19.57 -0.43
N ALA A 106 6.05 20.10 -1.04
CA ALA A 106 7.40 20.10 -0.48
C ALA A 106 7.59 21.30 0.47
N GLU A 107 8.07 21.00 1.67
CA GLU A 107 8.47 21.98 2.69
C GLU A 107 9.93 21.74 3.10
N PRO A 108 10.69 22.78 3.49
CA PRO A 108 12.02 22.58 4.02
C PRO A 108 11.99 21.77 5.33
N VAL A 109 13.10 21.12 5.64
CA VAL A 109 13.25 20.41 6.94
C VAL A 109 13.66 21.36 8.06
N GLY A 110 14.23 22.52 7.72
CA GLY A 110 14.69 23.53 8.68
C GLY A 110 16.19 23.79 8.63
N VAL A 111 16.87 23.76 9.75
CA VAL A 111 18.32 23.97 9.88
C VAL A 111 19.06 22.63 9.79
N ILE A 112 19.99 22.53 8.86
CA ILE A 112 20.85 21.36 8.64
C ILE A 112 22.16 21.52 9.42
N ALA A 113 22.49 20.57 10.30
CA ALA A 113 23.83 20.42 10.85
C ALA A 113 24.69 19.61 9.88
N ALA A 114 25.70 20.23 9.27
CA ALA A 114 26.57 19.58 8.30
C ALA A 114 27.96 19.30 8.89
N VAL A 115 28.27 18.04 9.16
CA VAL A 115 29.62 17.62 9.56
C VAL A 115 30.44 17.32 8.32
N ILE A 116 31.60 17.96 8.20
CA ILE A 116 32.50 17.91 7.02
C ILE A 116 33.79 17.15 7.33
N PRO A 117 34.19 16.14 6.55
CA PRO A 117 35.40 15.37 6.77
C PRO A 117 36.66 16.12 6.30
N THR A 118 37.83 15.67 6.80
CA THR A 118 39.12 16.22 6.38
C THR A 118 39.53 15.76 4.96
N THR A 119 39.03 14.63 4.50
CA THR A 119 39.37 14.02 3.21
C THR A 119 38.83 14.78 1.99
N ASN A 120 37.62 15.34 2.12
CA ASN A 120 36.92 16.03 1.03
C ASN A 120 36.30 17.34 1.50
N PRO A 121 37.10 18.29 2.05
CA PRO A 121 36.53 19.44 2.77
C PRO A 121 35.74 20.41 1.88
N THR A 122 36.27 20.73 0.70
CA THR A 122 35.68 21.71 -0.20
C THR A 122 34.49 21.13 -1.00
N SER A 123 34.66 19.96 -1.61
CA SER A 123 33.59 19.35 -2.40
C SER A 123 32.37 18.94 -1.56
N THR A 124 32.60 18.43 -0.34
CA THR A 124 31.50 18.09 0.58
C THR A 124 30.75 19.33 1.08
N ALA A 125 31.49 20.43 1.36
CA ALA A 125 30.85 21.69 1.75
C ALA A 125 30.02 22.27 0.59
N ILE A 126 30.56 22.33 -0.63
CA ILE A 126 29.82 22.77 -1.83
C ILE A 126 28.54 21.93 -2.01
N PHE A 127 28.68 20.62 -2.02
CA PHE A 127 27.56 19.68 -2.18
C PHE A 127 26.44 19.91 -1.18
N LYS A 128 26.76 19.93 0.13
CA LYS A 128 25.78 20.10 1.20
C LYS A 128 25.11 21.48 1.17
N CYS A 129 25.88 22.54 0.89
CA CYS A 129 25.32 23.88 0.75
C CYS A 129 24.36 23.97 -0.46
N LEU A 130 24.70 23.37 -1.59
CA LEU A 130 23.83 23.39 -2.77
C LEU A 130 22.53 22.61 -2.53
N LEU A 131 22.60 21.46 -1.87
CA LEU A 131 21.37 20.74 -1.49
C LEU A 131 20.49 21.56 -0.52
N ALA A 132 21.11 22.21 0.49
CA ALA A 132 20.39 23.07 1.42
C ALA A 132 19.67 24.22 0.71
N LEU A 133 20.37 24.92 -0.18
CA LEU A 133 19.79 26.01 -0.97
C LEU A 133 18.66 25.54 -1.89
N LYS A 134 18.83 24.41 -2.60
CA LYS A 134 17.80 23.87 -3.50
C LYS A 134 16.52 23.49 -2.76
N THR A 135 16.65 23.13 -1.47
CA THR A 135 15.53 22.66 -0.64
C THR A 135 15.03 23.73 0.36
N ARG A 136 15.47 24.97 0.24
CA ARG A 136 15.09 26.10 1.11
C ARG A 136 15.48 25.94 2.58
N ASN A 137 16.48 25.10 2.87
CA ASN A 137 16.98 24.91 4.22
C ASN A 137 18.11 25.91 4.55
N ALA A 138 18.25 26.23 5.83
CA ALA A 138 19.48 26.81 6.34
C ALA A 138 20.50 25.72 6.69
N ILE A 139 21.78 26.06 6.67
CA ILE A 139 22.83 25.08 6.96
C ILE A 139 23.92 25.69 7.82
N ILE A 140 24.33 24.95 8.87
CA ILE A 140 25.50 25.24 9.65
C ILE A 140 26.53 24.13 9.50
N ILE A 141 27.75 24.53 9.14
CA ILE A 141 28.86 23.63 8.89
C ILE A 141 29.75 23.49 10.12
N SER A 142 29.98 22.25 10.54
CA SER A 142 31.02 21.89 11.48
C SER A 142 32.21 21.30 10.71
N PRO A 143 33.27 22.08 10.42
CA PRO A 143 34.43 21.60 9.70
C PRO A 143 35.33 20.76 10.60
N HIS A 144 36.07 19.83 9.98
CA HIS A 144 37.13 19.14 10.68
C HIS A 144 38.25 20.14 11.06
N PRO A 145 38.82 20.09 12.28
CA PRO A 145 39.84 21.08 12.71
C PRO A 145 41.04 21.26 11.77
N ARG A 146 41.47 20.18 11.08
CA ARG A 146 42.57 20.17 10.10
C ARG A 146 42.20 20.65 8.71
N ALA A 147 40.94 21.01 8.45
CA ALA A 147 40.45 21.44 7.15
C ALA A 147 39.49 22.64 7.28
N LYS A 148 39.57 23.38 8.37
CA LYS A 148 38.61 24.45 8.67
C LYS A 148 38.68 25.61 7.69
N LYS A 149 39.89 25.98 7.22
CA LYS A 149 40.08 27.12 6.31
C LYS A 149 39.51 26.84 4.92
N SER A 150 39.83 25.68 4.33
CA SER A 150 39.35 25.28 3.00
C SER A 150 37.86 25.03 3.01
N THR A 151 37.31 24.43 4.08
CA THR A 151 35.86 24.24 4.25
C THR A 151 35.12 25.58 4.34
N ALA A 152 35.59 26.50 5.16
CA ALA A 152 35.03 27.84 5.32
C ALA A 152 35.08 28.64 3.99
N ALA A 153 36.21 28.55 3.27
CA ALA A 153 36.37 29.22 1.97
C ALA A 153 35.36 28.70 0.94
N ALA A 154 35.13 27.38 0.89
CA ALA A 154 34.14 26.79 0.01
C ALA A 154 32.71 27.24 0.37
N ALA A 155 32.34 27.20 1.66
CA ALA A 155 31.06 27.69 2.14
C ALA A 155 30.83 29.19 1.84
N LYS A 156 31.88 30.01 2.03
CA LYS A 156 31.82 31.44 1.72
C LYS A 156 31.55 31.73 0.26
N VAL A 157 32.22 31.02 -0.67
CA VAL A 157 31.97 31.16 -2.12
C VAL A 157 30.51 30.89 -2.47
N VAL A 158 29.93 29.86 -1.90
CA VAL A 158 28.52 29.50 -2.12
C VAL A 158 27.60 30.54 -1.49
N LEU A 159 27.84 30.96 -0.25
CA LEU A 159 27.05 31.98 0.46
C LEU A 159 27.05 33.33 -0.28
N ASP A 160 28.21 33.84 -0.64
CA ASP A 160 28.34 35.16 -1.30
C ASP A 160 27.55 35.19 -2.62
N ALA A 161 27.61 34.11 -3.40
CA ALA A 161 26.86 33.98 -4.63
C ALA A 161 25.36 33.83 -4.40
N ALA A 162 24.97 33.06 -3.41
CA ALA A 162 23.57 32.86 -3.06
C ALA A 162 22.92 34.17 -2.58
N VAL A 163 23.56 34.90 -1.69
CA VAL A 163 23.08 36.19 -1.18
C VAL A 163 22.99 37.22 -2.32
N LYS A 164 24.00 37.28 -3.19
CA LYS A 164 23.96 38.16 -4.37
C LYS A 164 22.80 37.82 -5.33
N ALA A 165 22.39 36.57 -5.38
CA ALA A 165 21.25 36.11 -6.18
C ALA A 165 19.90 36.30 -5.48
N GLY A 166 19.89 36.71 -4.20
CA GLY A 166 18.70 37.03 -3.43
C GLY A 166 18.40 36.10 -2.24
N ALA A 167 19.29 35.18 -1.88
CA ALA A 167 19.15 34.41 -0.67
C ALA A 167 19.24 35.29 0.59
N PRO A 168 18.61 34.91 1.72
CA PRO A 168 18.78 35.62 2.98
C PRO A 168 20.25 35.63 3.44
N GLU A 169 20.68 36.76 4.00
CA GLU A 169 21.97 36.82 4.71
C GLU A 169 21.95 35.82 5.87
N GLY A 170 23.07 35.15 6.13
CA GLY A 170 23.16 34.15 7.19
C GLY A 170 22.49 32.80 6.92
N ILE A 171 22.10 32.50 5.70
CA ILE A 171 21.48 31.19 5.35
C ILE A 171 22.49 30.03 5.38
N ILE A 172 23.77 30.30 5.26
CA ILE A 172 24.87 29.35 5.38
C ILE A 172 25.85 29.92 6.42
N GLU A 173 26.13 29.15 7.48
CA GLU A 173 27.07 29.48 8.53
C GLU A 173 28.09 28.35 8.73
N TRP A 174 29.22 28.64 9.37
CA TRP A 174 30.24 27.66 9.74
C TRP A 174 30.93 28.02 11.01
N ILE A 175 31.39 27.00 11.76
CA ILE A 175 32.19 27.17 12.96
C ILE A 175 33.64 27.51 12.57
N ASP A 176 34.15 28.65 13.01
CA ASP A 176 35.52 29.11 12.70
C ASP A 176 36.57 28.40 13.57
N THR A 177 36.22 28.07 14.81
CA THR A 177 37.06 27.33 15.76
C THR A 177 36.33 26.06 16.22
N PRO A 178 36.35 24.98 15.39
CA PRO A 178 35.58 23.79 15.71
C PRO A 178 36.14 23.03 16.92
N SER A 179 35.20 22.66 17.82
CA SER A 179 35.43 21.76 18.95
C SER A 179 34.38 20.64 18.97
N LEU A 180 34.66 19.59 19.73
CA LEU A 180 33.70 18.51 19.92
C LEU A 180 32.41 19.01 20.60
N GLU A 181 32.54 19.91 21.58
CA GLU A 181 31.42 20.53 22.28
C GLU A 181 30.52 21.31 21.31
N MET A 182 31.10 22.18 20.49
CA MET A 182 30.34 22.95 19.50
C MET A 182 29.70 22.07 18.44
N THR A 183 30.40 21.02 18.00
CA THR A 183 29.82 20.04 17.03
C THR A 183 28.62 19.32 17.64
N ASN A 184 28.73 18.90 18.92
CA ASN A 184 27.60 18.26 19.60
C ASN A 184 26.43 19.22 19.83
N LEU A 185 26.70 20.50 20.14
CA LEU A 185 25.65 21.52 20.27
C LEU A 185 24.92 21.74 18.93
N VAL A 186 25.64 21.85 17.82
CA VAL A 186 25.02 21.98 16.48
C VAL A 186 24.14 20.78 16.17
N MET A 187 24.61 19.56 16.44
CA MET A 187 23.83 18.35 16.23
C MET A 187 22.58 18.30 17.11
N LYS A 188 22.63 18.84 18.30
CA LYS A 188 21.49 18.90 19.24
C LYS A 188 20.45 19.95 18.85
N GLU A 189 20.87 21.10 18.36
CA GLU A 189 19.99 22.26 18.08
C GLU A 189 19.43 22.31 16.65
N ALA A 190 20.06 21.63 15.69
CA ALA A 190 19.58 21.55 14.32
C ALA A 190 18.32 20.68 14.19
N ASP A 191 17.64 20.81 13.07
CA ASP A 191 16.44 20.03 12.76
C ASP A 191 16.77 18.67 12.12
N ILE A 192 17.86 18.61 11.34
CA ILE A 192 18.40 17.38 10.75
C ILE A 192 19.93 17.44 10.71
N ILE A 193 20.57 16.28 10.83
CA ILE A 193 22.02 16.14 10.75
C ILE A 193 22.42 15.45 9.45
N LEU A 194 23.35 16.07 8.72
CA LEU A 194 23.96 15.51 7.53
C LEU A 194 25.46 15.28 7.81
N ALA A 195 25.78 14.08 8.36
CA ALA A 195 27.12 13.75 8.82
C ALA A 195 27.92 12.95 7.79
N THR A 196 29.12 13.42 7.48
CA THR A 196 30.14 12.67 6.74
C THR A 196 31.41 12.66 7.57
N GLY A 197 31.83 11.48 8.02
CA GLY A 197 32.97 11.38 8.93
C GLY A 197 33.24 9.94 9.34
N GLY A 198 34.21 9.76 10.24
CA GLY A 198 34.55 8.44 10.77
C GLY A 198 33.40 7.83 11.60
N PRO A 199 33.46 6.50 11.90
CA PRO A 199 32.38 5.77 12.58
C PRO A 199 31.92 6.39 13.91
N GLY A 200 32.84 6.95 14.68
CA GLY A 200 32.51 7.63 15.96
C GLY A 200 31.63 8.87 15.78
N MET A 201 31.90 9.68 14.76
CA MET A 201 31.09 10.86 14.44
C MET A 201 29.72 10.50 13.92
N VAL A 202 29.62 9.48 13.07
CA VAL A 202 28.34 8.96 12.56
C VAL A 202 27.50 8.41 13.72
N LYS A 203 28.12 7.66 14.64
CA LYS A 203 27.45 7.17 15.85
C LYS A 203 26.95 8.31 16.73
N ALA A 204 27.74 9.38 16.91
CA ALA A 204 27.32 10.56 17.66
C ALA A 204 26.11 11.25 16.99
N ALA A 205 26.10 11.39 15.67
CA ALA A 205 24.98 11.96 14.91
C ALA A 205 23.68 11.16 15.14
N TYR A 206 23.70 9.84 15.00
CA TYR A 206 22.52 8.99 15.25
C TYR A 206 22.12 8.92 16.74
N SER A 207 23.04 9.18 17.67
CA SER A 207 22.76 9.17 19.11
C SER A 207 22.29 10.53 19.64
N SER A 208 22.24 11.57 18.81
CA SER A 208 21.85 12.94 19.20
C SER A 208 20.37 13.13 19.52
N GLY A 209 19.51 12.16 19.13
CA GLY A 209 18.06 12.29 19.25
C GLY A 209 17.40 13.11 18.14
N LYS A 210 18.17 13.56 17.14
CA LYS A 210 17.68 14.26 15.94
C LYS A 210 17.67 13.34 14.73
N PRO A 211 16.79 13.58 13.73
CA PRO A 211 16.90 12.93 12.43
C PRO A 211 18.31 13.11 11.89
N ALA A 212 18.97 12.01 11.50
CA ALA A 212 20.32 12.05 11.00
C ALA A 212 20.45 11.24 9.71
N VAL A 213 21.21 11.79 8.77
CA VAL A 213 21.69 11.12 7.57
C VAL A 213 23.22 11.08 7.69
N GLY A 214 23.72 9.94 8.09
CA GLY A 214 25.14 9.71 8.29
C GLY A 214 25.66 8.64 7.34
N VAL A 215 26.95 8.74 6.99
CA VAL A 215 27.62 7.75 6.13
C VAL A 215 28.74 7.09 6.92
N GLY A 216 28.72 5.76 6.93
CA GLY A 216 29.75 4.93 7.57
C GLY A 216 31.02 4.81 6.72
N ALA A 217 32.01 4.10 7.27
CA ALA A 217 33.21 3.67 6.54
C ALA A 217 32.85 2.68 5.43
N GLY A 218 33.60 2.69 4.35
CA GLY A 218 33.46 1.75 3.24
C GLY A 218 34.64 0.77 3.18
N ASN A 219 34.36 -0.51 3.09
CA ASN A 219 35.39 -1.55 2.85
C ASN A 219 35.04 -2.33 1.58
N THR A 220 35.14 -1.65 0.45
CA THR A 220 34.65 -2.14 -0.86
C THR A 220 35.51 -3.30 -1.39
N PRO A 221 34.98 -4.53 -1.52
CA PRO A 221 35.61 -5.60 -2.25
C PRO A 221 35.33 -5.46 -3.74
N ALA A 222 36.29 -5.79 -4.58
CA ALA A 222 36.13 -5.93 -6.01
C ALA A 222 36.47 -7.38 -6.43
N ILE A 223 35.53 -8.06 -7.08
CA ILE A 223 35.74 -9.43 -7.59
C ILE A 223 36.10 -9.36 -9.07
N ILE A 224 37.11 -10.14 -9.48
CA ILE A 224 37.43 -10.37 -10.88
C ILE A 224 37.18 -11.84 -11.19
N ASP A 225 36.08 -12.10 -11.90
CA ASP A 225 35.71 -13.44 -12.37
C ASP A 225 36.60 -13.89 -13.56
N ASP A 226 36.63 -15.20 -13.82
CA ASP A 226 37.44 -15.76 -14.93
C ASP A 226 36.90 -15.38 -16.34
N THR A 227 35.65 -14.86 -16.39
CA THR A 227 35.02 -14.36 -17.61
C THR A 227 35.22 -12.85 -17.83
N ALA A 228 35.85 -12.15 -16.89
CA ALA A 228 36.04 -10.72 -16.91
C ALA A 228 36.97 -10.27 -18.05
N ASP A 229 36.73 -9.07 -18.59
CA ASP A 229 37.75 -8.33 -19.35
C ASP A 229 38.83 -7.84 -18.36
N ILE A 230 39.95 -8.53 -18.30
CA ILE A 230 41.05 -8.26 -17.37
C ILE A 230 41.59 -6.83 -17.54
N VAL A 231 41.69 -6.35 -18.79
CA VAL A 231 42.23 -5.03 -19.09
C VAL A 231 41.27 -3.96 -18.53
N LEU A 232 39.97 -4.09 -18.80
CA LEU A 232 38.97 -3.21 -18.25
C LEU A 232 38.97 -3.23 -16.73
N ALA A 233 38.93 -4.43 -16.10
CA ALA A 233 38.89 -4.63 -14.66
C ALA A 233 40.06 -3.95 -13.94
N VAL A 234 41.29 -4.27 -14.37
CA VAL A 234 42.51 -3.73 -13.77
C VAL A 234 42.64 -2.22 -13.95
N ASN A 235 42.33 -1.69 -15.15
CA ASN A 235 42.31 -0.25 -15.35
C ASN A 235 41.26 0.49 -14.51
N SER A 236 40.09 -0.08 -14.41
CA SER A 236 39.01 0.48 -13.59
C SER A 236 39.40 0.56 -12.11
N ILE A 237 39.97 -0.50 -11.58
CA ILE A 237 40.45 -0.57 -10.18
C ILE A 237 41.60 0.42 -9.95
N ILE A 238 42.58 0.48 -10.87
CA ILE A 238 43.70 1.45 -10.76
C ILE A 238 43.15 2.88 -10.77
N HIS A 239 42.29 3.20 -11.75
CA HIS A 239 41.69 4.53 -11.88
C HIS A 239 40.91 4.92 -10.61
N SER A 240 40.13 4.02 -10.08
CA SER A 240 39.35 4.21 -8.86
C SER A 240 40.25 4.39 -7.63
N LYS A 241 41.25 3.52 -7.47
CA LYS A 241 42.12 3.47 -6.28
C LYS A 241 43.14 4.59 -6.21
N THR A 242 43.57 5.12 -7.37
CA THR A 242 44.52 6.26 -7.42
C THR A 242 43.82 7.62 -7.37
N PHE A 243 42.53 7.68 -7.63
CA PHE A 243 41.78 8.93 -7.62
C PHE A 243 41.82 9.59 -6.25
N ASP A 244 42.41 10.77 -6.19
CA ASP A 244 42.69 11.53 -4.96
C ASP A 244 43.39 10.68 -3.90
N ASN A 245 44.33 9.83 -4.33
CA ASN A 245 45.02 8.86 -3.48
C ASN A 245 44.06 7.96 -2.66
N GLY A 246 43.00 7.48 -3.27
CA GLY A 246 42.07 6.53 -2.63
C GLY A 246 41.15 7.11 -1.58
N MET A 247 40.98 8.43 -1.57
CA MET A 247 40.14 9.10 -0.55
C MET A 247 38.64 9.21 -0.92
N ILE A 248 38.08 8.28 -1.67
CA ILE A 248 36.64 8.09 -1.78
C ILE A 248 36.27 6.84 -0.98
N CYS A 249 35.28 6.94 -0.13
CA CYS A 249 34.85 5.81 0.74
C CYS A 249 34.33 4.58 -0.07
N ALA A 250 33.95 4.77 -1.33
CA ALA A 250 33.56 3.69 -2.24
C ALA A 250 34.77 3.09 -2.99
N SER A 251 36.00 3.60 -2.82
CA SER A 251 37.21 3.07 -3.45
C SER A 251 37.47 1.63 -3.02
N GLU A 252 37.96 0.81 -3.94
CA GLU A 252 38.29 -0.60 -3.69
C GLU A 252 39.35 -0.71 -2.57
N GLN A 253 39.09 -1.53 -1.59
CA GLN A 253 40.02 -1.86 -0.50
C GLN A 253 40.70 -3.21 -0.71
N SER A 254 39.97 -4.12 -1.40
CA SER A 254 40.42 -5.49 -1.68
C SER A 254 40.02 -5.89 -3.08
N VAL A 255 40.88 -6.67 -3.75
CA VAL A 255 40.59 -7.34 -5.02
C VAL A 255 40.64 -8.83 -4.79
N ILE A 256 39.56 -9.52 -5.14
CA ILE A 256 39.41 -10.96 -5.03
C ILE A 256 39.40 -11.53 -6.45
N VAL A 257 40.40 -12.32 -6.81
CA VAL A 257 40.61 -12.77 -8.17
C VAL A 257 40.42 -14.27 -8.29
N HIS A 258 39.59 -14.68 -9.23
CA HIS A 258 39.40 -16.09 -9.57
C HIS A 258 40.75 -16.73 -9.98
N GLN A 259 41.07 -17.92 -9.45
CA GLN A 259 42.37 -18.60 -9.62
C GLN A 259 42.80 -18.75 -11.10
N ASN A 260 41.84 -18.96 -12.01
CA ASN A 260 42.11 -19.18 -13.44
C ASN A 260 42.72 -17.95 -14.13
N VAL A 261 42.46 -16.74 -13.62
CA VAL A 261 42.94 -15.48 -14.21
C VAL A 261 43.93 -14.73 -13.29
N TYR A 262 44.26 -15.30 -12.14
CA TYR A 262 45.06 -14.65 -11.10
C TYR A 262 46.38 -14.12 -11.61
N ASP A 263 47.17 -14.97 -12.29
CA ASP A 263 48.51 -14.58 -12.81
C ASP A 263 48.42 -13.56 -13.94
N ALA A 264 47.38 -13.63 -14.77
CA ALA A 264 47.13 -12.65 -15.81
C ALA A 264 46.78 -11.29 -15.22
N VAL A 265 45.91 -11.25 -14.22
CA VAL A 265 45.52 -10.01 -13.48
C VAL A 265 46.73 -9.41 -12.79
N LYS A 266 47.56 -10.22 -12.13
CA LYS A 266 48.81 -9.79 -11.49
C LYS A 266 49.75 -9.16 -12.49
N THR A 267 49.93 -9.79 -13.63
CA THR A 267 50.77 -9.29 -14.71
C THR A 267 50.30 -7.96 -15.25
N GLU A 268 48.98 -7.82 -15.43
CA GLU A 268 48.37 -6.59 -15.91
C GLU A 268 48.51 -5.42 -14.91
N PHE A 269 48.31 -5.67 -13.60
CA PHE A 269 48.55 -4.68 -12.55
C PHE A 269 50.02 -4.20 -12.58
N ALA A 270 50.96 -5.14 -12.62
CA ALA A 270 52.39 -4.81 -12.64
C ALA A 270 52.76 -4.01 -13.89
N ALA A 271 52.28 -4.39 -15.07
CA ALA A 271 52.53 -3.71 -16.33
C ALA A 271 52.02 -2.25 -16.34
N ARG A 272 51.03 -1.94 -15.49
CA ARG A 272 50.43 -0.60 -15.35
C ARG A 272 50.99 0.21 -14.19
N GLY A 273 52.06 -0.22 -13.57
CA GLY A 273 52.83 0.52 -12.55
C GLY A 273 52.33 0.31 -11.11
N CYS A 274 51.67 -0.82 -10.84
CA CYS A 274 51.43 -1.27 -9.48
C CYS A 274 52.60 -2.13 -8.99
N TYR A 275 52.90 -2.02 -7.71
CA TYR A 275 54.03 -2.73 -7.08
C TYR A 275 53.51 -3.83 -6.18
N PHE A 276 53.91 -5.05 -6.43
CA PHE A 276 53.63 -6.21 -5.59
C PHE A 276 54.69 -6.32 -4.49
N LEU A 277 54.25 -6.21 -3.26
CA LEU A 277 55.08 -6.33 -2.07
C LEU A 277 55.57 -7.78 -1.91
N ASP A 278 56.85 -7.97 -1.63
CA ASP A 278 57.32 -9.26 -1.18
C ASP A 278 56.87 -9.57 0.27
N PRO A 279 57.08 -10.79 0.81
CA PRO A 279 56.62 -11.11 2.17
C PRO A 279 57.21 -10.23 3.28
N GLU A 280 58.49 -9.78 3.17
CA GLU A 280 59.11 -8.89 4.15
C GLU A 280 58.54 -7.46 4.03
N GLU A 281 58.37 -6.98 2.82
CA GLU A 281 57.78 -5.68 2.52
C GLU A 281 56.31 -5.61 2.92
N THR A 282 55.56 -6.70 2.68
CA THR A 282 54.15 -6.84 3.11
C THR A 282 54.04 -6.67 4.60
N GLU A 283 54.93 -7.28 5.38
CA GLU A 283 54.93 -7.16 6.86
C GLU A 283 55.27 -5.72 7.34
N LYS A 284 56.15 -5.02 6.61
CA LYS A 284 56.47 -3.60 6.93
C LYS A 284 55.28 -2.70 6.61
N VAL A 285 54.61 -2.89 5.49
CA VAL A 285 53.44 -2.11 5.10
C VAL A 285 52.29 -2.42 6.03
N ARG A 286 52.05 -3.72 6.39
CA ARG A 286 51.05 -4.16 7.36
C ARG A 286 51.11 -3.35 8.66
N LYS A 287 52.26 -3.25 9.26
CA LYS A 287 52.52 -2.45 10.48
C LYS A 287 52.29 -0.96 10.30
N THR A 288 52.24 -0.48 9.07
CA THR A 288 52.05 0.94 8.76
C THR A 288 50.57 1.28 8.52
N ILE A 289 49.74 0.32 8.17
CA ILE A 289 48.30 0.54 7.88
C ILE A 289 47.54 0.95 9.18
N LEU A 290 47.70 0.19 10.24
CA LEU A 290 47.06 0.48 11.52
C LEU A 290 48.08 0.85 12.58
N ILE A 291 47.71 1.79 13.47
CA ILE A 291 48.46 2.12 14.70
C ILE A 291 47.49 1.96 15.88
N ASN A 292 47.84 1.12 16.83
CA ASN A 292 46.98 0.82 18.00
C ASN A 292 45.53 0.43 17.60
N GLY A 293 45.38 -0.36 16.54
CA GLY A 293 44.06 -0.82 16.03
C GLY A 293 43.22 0.23 15.27
N ALA A 294 43.75 1.43 15.04
CA ALA A 294 43.08 2.46 14.28
C ALA A 294 43.85 2.83 13.00
N LEU A 295 43.14 3.23 11.95
CA LEU A 295 43.77 3.65 10.70
C LEU A 295 44.82 4.74 10.93
N ASN A 296 46.02 4.51 10.39
CA ASN A 296 47.10 5.44 10.50
C ASN A 296 46.83 6.73 9.69
N ALA A 297 46.53 7.81 10.39
CA ALA A 297 46.23 9.11 9.78
C ALA A 297 47.35 9.67 8.87
N LYS A 298 48.59 9.14 8.98
CA LYS A 298 49.72 9.57 8.17
C LYS A 298 49.74 8.99 6.75
N ILE A 299 49.04 7.89 6.51
CA ILE A 299 48.90 7.27 5.16
C ILE A 299 47.69 7.76 4.38
N VAL A 300 46.67 8.30 5.07
CA VAL A 300 45.44 8.74 4.46
C VAL A 300 45.73 9.82 3.42
N GLY A 301 45.34 9.56 2.14
CA GLY A 301 45.51 10.46 1.03
C GLY A 301 46.96 10.70 0.58
N GLN A 302 47.88 9.86 1.01
CA GLN A 302 49.28 9.92 0.55
C GLN A 302 49.48 9.04 -0.69
N SER A 303 50.51 9.39 -1.48
CA SER A 303 50.89 8.56 -2.62
C SER A 303 51.46 7.21 -2.18
N ALA A 304 51.40 6.20 -3.06
CA ALA A 304 51.99 4.89 -2.80
C ALA A 304 53.47 4.97 -2.48
N PHE A 305 54.19 5.85 -3.17
CA PHE A 305 55.62 6.10 -2.94
C PHE A 305 55.88 6.61 -1.51
N ARG A 306 55.06 7.58 -1.06
CA ARG A 306 55.19 8.12 0.30
C ARG A 306 54.85 7.11 1.40
N ILE A 307 53.86 6.24 1.14
CA ILE A 307 53.53 5.16 2.09
C ILE A 307 54.64 4.13 2.18
N ALA A 308 55.25 3.80 1.04
CA ALA A 308 56.41 2.89 1.02
C ALA A 308 57.57 3.47 1.84
N GLU A 309 57.87 4.76 1.67
CA GLU A 309 58.89 5.45 2.51
C GLU A 309 58.55 5.35 4.00
N LEU A 310 57.31 5.58 4.39
CA LEU A 310 56.87 5.48 5.80
C LEU A 310 56.98 4.07 6.36
N ALA A 311 56.84 3.07 5.50
CA ALA A 311 56.96 1.66 5.87
C ALA A 311 58.44 1.17 5.79
N GLY A 312 59.39 1.98 5.29
CA GLY A 312 60.77 1.54 5.09
C GLY A 312 60.91 0.54 3.94
N VAL A 313 60.11 0.70 2.87
CA VAL A 313 60.11 -0.08 1.65
C VAL A 313 60.57 0.80 0.50
N THR A 314 61.43 0.27 -0.38
CA THR A 314 61.91 0.98 -1.57
C THR A 314 61.15 0.56 -2.79
N VAL A 315 60.46 1.48 -3.43
CA VAL A 315 59.69 1.24 -4.65
C VAL A 315 60.07 2.22 -5.76
N PRO A 316 59.85 1.89 -7.03
CA PRO A 316 60.08 2.83 -8.13
C PRO A 316 59.32 4.14 -7.96
N GLU A 317 59.93 5.23 -8.35
CA GLU A 317 59.22 6.53 -8.45
C GLU A 317 58.07 6.39 -9.49
N GLY A 318 56.90 6.87 -9.12
CA GLY A 318 55.72 6.73 -9.97
C GLY A 318 54.91 5.46 -9.74
N THR A 319 55.27 4.64 -8.72
CA THR A 319 54.42 3.53 -8.26
C THR A 319 53.03 4.02 -7.93
N LYS A 320 52.02 3.39 -8.54
CA LYS A 320 50.61 3.83 -8.42
C LYS A 320 49.89 3.26 -7.20
N ILE A 321 50.10 1.97 -6.95
CA ILE A 321 49.42 1.21 -5.87
C ILE A 321 50.42 0.21 -5.27
N LEU A 322 50.43 0.09 -3.95
CA LEU A 322 51.12 -1.00 -3.27
C LEU A 322 50.12 -2.15 -3.10
N ILE A 323 50.43 -3.34 -3.59
CA ILE A 323 49.56 -4.51 -3.51
C ILE A 323 50.21 -5.54 -2.60
N GLY A 324 49.48 -5.88 -1.53
CA GLY A 324 49.80 -7.01 -0.65
C GLY A 324 49.00 -8.25 -1.06
N GLU A 325 49.67 -9.36 -1.36
CA GLU A 325 49.04 -10.66 -1.55
C GLU A 325 48.82 -11.27 -0.14
N VAL A 326 47.58 -11.41 0.26
CA VAL A 326 47.18 -11.84 1.60
C VAL A 326 46.11 -12.94 1.54
N GLU A 327 46.02 -13.76 2.58
CA GLU A 327 45.09 -14.89 2.60
C GLU A 327 43.89 -14.66 3.49
N SER A 328 44.12 -14.03 4.69
CA SER A 328 43.04 -13.80 5.66
C SER A 328 42.20 -12.59 5.29
N VAL A 329 40.88 -12.78 5.37
CA VAL A 329 39.86 -11.73 5.12
C VAL A 329 39.26 -11.16 6.42
N ASP A 330 39.70 -11.65 7.60
CA ASP A 330 39.22 -11.15 8.89
C ASP A 330 40.00 -9.91 9.38
N LEU A 331 39.47 -9.21 10.39
CA LEU A 331 40.05 -7.97 10.93
C LEU A 331 41.37 -8.14 11.68
N SER A 332 41.88 -9.35 11.85
CA SER A 332 43.26 -9.58 12.34
C SER A 332 44.31 -9.32 11.26
N GLU A 333 43.89 -9.24 9.99
CA GLU A 333 44.72 -8.83 8.86
C GLU A 333 44.52 -7.33 8.56
N GLU A 334 45.56 -6.53 8.73
CA GLU A 334 45.49 -5.09 8.52
C GLU A 334 45.15 -4.70 7.06
N PHE A 335 45.54 -5.51 6.09
CA PHE A 335 45.16 -5.31 4.70
C PHE A 335 43.67 -5.49 4.43
N ALA A 336 42.96 -6.18 5.31
CA ALA A 336 41.49 -6.36 5.20
C ALA A 336 40.68 -5.10 5.57
N HIS A 337 41.30 -4.10 6.22
CA HIS A 337 40.66 -2.88 6.65
C HIS A 337 40.53 -1.81 5.55
N GLU A 338 39.66 -0.81 5.78
CA GLU A 338 39.62 0.43 4.99
C GLU A 338 40.95 1.18 5.18
N LYS A 339 41.57 1.61 4.07
CA LYS A 339 42.90 2.21 4.08
C LYS A 339 42.92 3.69 3.64
N LEU A 340 41.89 4.14 2.89
CA LEU A 340 41.79 5.51 2.32
C LEU A 340 43.10 6.01 1.68
N SER A 341 43.80 5.12 0.98
CA SER A 341 45.13 5.32 0.42
C SER A 341 45.36 4.31 -0.72
N PRO A 342 46.36 4.50 -1.61
CA PRO A 342 46.66 3.59 -2.69
C PRO A 342 47.42 2.33 -2.22
N VAL A 343 46.86 1.65 -1.24
CA VAL A 343 47.24 0.31 -0.74
C VAL A 343 46.09 -0.65 -0.96
N LEU A 344 46.32 -1.80 -1.56
CA LEU A 344 45.32 -2.75 -1.98
C LEU A 344 45.66 -4.15 -1.46
N ALA A 345 44.67 -4.86 -0.88
CA ALA A 345 44.77 -6.28 -0.64
C ALA A 345 44.43 -7.04 -1.92
N MET A 346 45.18 -8.13 -2.24
CA MET A 346 44.83 -9.05 -3.31
C MET A 346 44.69 -10.46 -2.80
N TYR A 347 43.51 -11.02 -3.00
CA TYR A 347 43.14 -12.37 -2.58
C TYR A 347 43.00 -13.30 -3.80
N LYS A 348 43.39 -14.55 -3.65
CA LYS A 348 43.12 -15.59 -4.60
C LYS A 348 41.86 -16.34 -4.20
N ALA A 349 40.91 -16.54 -5.11
CA ALA A 349 39.74 -17.36 -4.89
C ALA A 349 39.81 -18.67 -5.71
N GLU A 350 39.40 -19.78 -5.10
CA GLU A 350 39.37 -21.07 -5.76
C GLU A 350 38.34 -21.13 -6.89
N ASP A 351 37.18 -20.52 -6.63
CA ASP A 351 36.08 -20.37 -7.57
C ASP A 351 35.28 -19.08 -7.26
N ILE A 352 34.17 -18.85 -7.97
CA ILE A 352 33.35 -17.67 -7.80
C ILE A 352 32.62 -17.66 -6.45
N HIS A 353 32.23 -18.80 -5.91
CA HIS A 353 31.53 -18.90 -4.62
C HIS A 353 32.48 -18.64 -3.45
N ASP A 354 33.75 -19.06 -3.55
CA ASP A 354 34.80 -18.67 -2.61
C ASP A 354 35.07 -17.16 -2.68
N ALA A 355 35.07 -16.57 -3.89
CA ALA A 355 35.19 -15.14 -4.05
C ALA A 355 34.02 -14.39 -3.38
N PHE A 356 32.79 -14.86 -3.53
CA PHE A 356 31.63 -14.29 -2.86
C PHE A 356 31.75 -14.38 -1.33
N SER A 357 32.17 -15.52 -0.82
CA SER A 357 32.35 -15.75 0.62
C SER A 357 33.39 -14.81 1.23
N LYS A 358 34.54 -14.62 0.53
CA LYS A 358 35.56 -13.65 0.93
C LYS A 358 35.04 -12.21 0.92
N ALA A 359 34.26 -11.84 -0.11
CA ALA A 359 33.65 -10.50 -0.22
C ALA A 359 32.62 -10.26 0.88
N GLU A 360 31.77 -11.24 1.20
CA GLU A 360 30.81 -11.17 2.32
C GLU A 360 31.51 -10.92 3.66
N GLN A 361 32.61 -11.64 3.93
CA GLN A 361 33.37 -11.46 5.15
C GLN A 361 33.97 -10.07 5.26
N LEU A 362 34.62 -9.57 4.19
CA LEU A 362 35.21 -8.23 4.16
C LEU A 362 34.16 -7.13 4.38
N ILE A 363 32.92 -7.32 3.84
CA ILE A 363 31.81 -6.40 4.04
C ILE A 363 31.31 -6.49 5.49
N ALA A 364 31.17 -7.70 6.02
CA ALA A 364 30.67 -7.93 7.37
C ALA A 364 31.56 -7.26 8.44
N ASP A 365 32.86 -7.30 8.21
CA ASP A 365 33.83 -6.80 9.16
C ASP A 365 34.04 -5.28 9.15
N GLY A 366 33.62 -4.58 8.09
CA GLY A 366 33.86 -3.12 8.06
C GLY A 366 33.16 -2.30 7.00
N GLY A 367 32.30 -2.91 6.18
CA GLY A 367 31.71 -2.22 5.02
C GLY A 367 30.21 -2.42 4.83
N TYR A 368 29.48 -2.86 5.83
CA TYR A 368 28.04 -3.11 5.70
C TYR A 368 27.30 -1.93 5.11
N GLY A 369 26.47 -2.25 4.09
CA GLY A 369 25.59 -1.31 3.43
C GLY A 369 26.29 -0.36 2.46
N HIS A 370 27.63 -0.35 2.36
CA HIS A 370 28.33 0.66 1.56
C HIS A 370 28.33 0.31 0.05
N THR A 371 29.34 -0.32 -0.45
CA THR A 371 29.54 -0.59 -1.89
C THR A 371 30.28 -1.91 -2.09
N SER A 372 29.95 -2.62 -3.14
CA SER A 372 30.69 -3.78 -3.67
C SER A 372 30.76 -3.72 -5.18
N SER A 373 31.78 -4.34 -5.78
CA SER A 373 31.93 -4.39 -7.24
C SER A 373 32.32 -5.77 -7.74
N ILE A 374 31.94 -6.06 -8.98
CA ILE A 374 32.26 -7.29 -9.68
C ILE A 374 32.58 -6.98 -11.15
N TYR A 375 33.60 -7.67 -11.66
CA TYR A 375 33.97 -7.67 -13.07
C TYR A 375 33.76 -9.07 -13.62
N LEU A 376 32.91 -9.19 -14.64
CA LEU A 376 32.50 -10.42 -15.29
C LEU A 376 31.92 -10.15 -16.66
N ASN A 377 31.64 -11.19 -17.45
CA ASN A 377 30.85 -11.04 -18.67
C ASN A 377 29.37 -10.99 -18.33
N GLU A 378 28.81 -9.77 -18.25
CA GLU A 378 27.39 -9.58 -17.86
C GLU A 378 26.37 -10.19 -18.83
N ILE A 379 26.79 -10.55 -20.05
CA ILE A 379 25.90 -11.15 -21.06
C ILE A 379 25.73 -12.64 -20.82
N THR A 380 26.81 -13.34 -20.40
CA THR A 380 26.78 -14.79 -20.22
C THR A 380 26.60 -15.22 -18.77
N GLU A 381 26.93 -14.39 -17.79
CA GLU A 381 27.04 -14.75 -16.38
C GLU A 381 25.93 -14.14 -15.50
N HIS A 382 24.69 -14.11 -16.03
CA HIS A 382 23.56 -13.55 -15.29
C HIS A 382 23.35 -14.24 -13.94
N GLU A 383 23.47 -15.56 -13.87
CA GLU A 383 23.26 -16.31 -12.63
C GLU A 383 24.30 -15.94 -11.55
N LYS A 384 25.57 -15.76 -11.93
CA LYS A 384 26.61 -15.29 -11.00
C LYS A 384 26.32 -13.88 -10.51
N LEU A 385 25.85 -12.99 -11.40
CA LEU A 385 25.49 -11.61 -11.03
C LEU A 385 24.28 -11.56 -10.10
N ASP A 386 23.28 -12.39 -10.35
CA ASP A 386 22.08 -12.50 -9.49
C ASP A 386 22.46 -13.04 -8.12
N GLU A 387 23.28 -14.08 -8.04
CA GLU A 387 23.78 -14.61 -6.76
C GLU A 387 24.62 -13.57 -6.01
N PHE A 388 25.56 -12.89 -6.69
CA PHE A 388 26.33 -11.80 -6.09
C PHE A 388 25.42 -10.72 -5.50
N SER A 389 24.43 -10.29 -6.28
CA SER A 389 23.48 -9.24 -5.88
C SER A 389 22.65 -9.67 -4.66
N ALA A 390 22.26 -10.93 -4.58
CA ALA A 390 21.49 -11.48 -3.45
C ALA A 390 22.34 -11.60 -2.17
N ARG A 391 23.61 -11.96 -2.29
CA ARG A 391 24.52 -12.22 -1.16
C ARG A 391 25.08 -10.94 -0.55
N MET A 392 25.45 -9.96 -1.38
CA MET A 392 26.14 -8.74 -0.91
C MET A 392 25.20 -7.80 -0.13
N LYS A 393 25.46 -7.61 1.13
CA LYS A 393 24.74 -6.64 1.98
C LYS A 393 25.29 -5.23 1.81
N THR A 394 25.24 -4.72 0.58
CA THR A 394 25.64 -3.37 0.19
C THR A 394 24.53 -2.68 -0.60
N CYS A 395 24.39 -1.37 -0.42
CA CYS A 395 23.34 -0.57 -1.10
C CYS A 395 23.72 -0.20 -2.54
N ARG A 396 24.99 -0.40 -2.92
CA ARG A 396 25.51 -0.15 -4.27
C ARG A 396 26.31 -1.35 -4.73
N ILE A 397 25.85 -1.98 -5.78
CA ILE A 397 26.53 -3.05 -6.50
C ILE A 397 26.94 -2.51 -7.86
N LEU A 398 28.22 -2.51 -8.15
CA LEU A 398 28.77 -1.95 -9.38
C LEU A 398 29.31 -3.07 -10.24
N VAL A 399 28.90 -3.12 -11.50
CA VAL A 399 29.30 -4.13 -12.47
C VAL A 399 30.19 -3.48 -13.52
N ASN A 400 31.37 -4.04 -13.74
CA ASN A 400 32.34 -3.58 -14.75
C ASN A 400 32.65 -2.06 -14.68
N THR A 401 32.66 -1.50 -13.46
CA THR A 401 32.71 -0.05 -13.22
C THR A 401 33.67 0.28 -12.08
N PRO A 402 34.54 1.32 -12.24
CA PRO A 402 35.40 1.81 -11.15
C PRO A 402 34.57 2.22 -9.93
N SER A 403 34.83 1.63 -8.77
CA SER A 403 33.93 1.79 -7.59
C SER A 403 33.84 3.22 -7.06
N SER A 404 34.94 3.95 -7.01
CA SER A 404 34.94 5.34 -6.51
C SER A 404 34.09 6.28 -7.38
N HIS A 405 34.21 6.15 -8.69
CA HIS A 405 33.51 6.97 -9.68
C HIS A 405 32.04 6.52 -9.87
N GLY A 406 31.81 5.21 -9.93
CA GLY A 406 30.46 4.65 -10.04
C GLY A 406 29.63 4.88 -8.80
N GLY A 407 30.20 4.71 -7.61
CA GLY A 407 29.51 4.84 -6.34
C GLY A 407 28.94 6.23 -6.06
N ILE A 408 29.65 7.29 -6.49
CA ILE A 408 29.13 8.66 -6.35
C ILE A 408 27.99 8.99 -7.34
N GLY A 409 27.81 8.19 -8.40
CA GLY A 409 26.69 8.30 -9.35
C GLY A 409 26.95 9.21 -10.55
N ASP A 410 26.14 9.04 -11.59
CA ASP A 410 26.01 9.85 -12.81
C ASP A 410 27.22 9.91 -13.78
N LEU A 411 28.39 9.46 -13.38
CA LEU A 411 29.59 9.56 -14.24
C LEU A 411 29.60 8.58 -15.44
N TYR A 412 28.84 7.50 -15.38
CA TYR A 412 28.77 6.44 -16.40
C TYR A 412 27.36 6.29 -17.03
N ASN A 413 26.56 7.34 -17.02
CA ASN A 413 25.21 7.40 -17.61
C ASN A 413 24.20 6.42 -17.05
N PHE A 414 24.47 5.76 -15.93
CA PHE A 414 23.45 5.03 -15.20
C PHE A 414 22.73 5.96 -14.19
N LYS A 415 21.45 5.71 -13.95
CA LYS A 415 20.57 6.58 -13.13
C LYS A 415 20.80 6.45 -11.62
N LEU A 416 22.04 6.31 -11.16
CA LEU A 416 22.37 6.45 -9.76
C LEU A 416 22.53 7.95 -9.45
N ALA A 417 21.75 8.46 -8.49
CA ALA A 417 21.76 9.88 -8.16
C ALA A 417 23.16 10.36 -7.74
N PRO A 418 23.66 11.47 -8.27
CA PRO A 418 24.99 11.98 -7.88
C PRO A 418 24.97 12.45 -6.44
N SER A 419 25.98 12.03 -5.66
CA SER A 419 26.10 12.37 -4.25
C SER A 419 27.53 12.25 -3.73
N LEU A 420 27.83 13.05 -2.74
CA LEU A 420 29.03 12.92 -1.89
C LEU A 420 28.68 12.44 -0.46
N THR A 421 27.47 11.92 -0.30
CA THR A 421 26.99 11.29 0.94
C THR A 421 26.26 10.01 0.57
N LEU A 422 26.94 8.87 0.77
CA LEU A 422 26.53 7.56 0.27
C LEU A 422 25.84 6.77 1.38
N GLY A 423 24.53 6.79 1.47
CA GLY A 423 23.77 6.06 2.50
C GLY A 423 24.06 4.55 2.47
N CYS A 424 24.11 3.92 3.64
CA CYS A 424 24.46 2.51 3.84
C CYS A 424 23.26 1.67 4.35
N GLY A 425 22.06 2.24 4.44
CA GLY A 425 20.85 1.56 4.90
C GLY A 425 20.98 1.02 6.33
N SER A 426 20.00 0.21 6.73
CA SER A 426 19.97 -0.42 8.05
C SER A 426 21.17 -1.34 8.29
N TRP A 427 21.72 -1.96 7.25
CA TRP A 427 22.94 -2.77 7.36
C TRP A 427 24.13 -1.97 7.89
N GLY A 428 24.31 -0.73 7.42
CA GLY A 428 25.36 0.19 7.87
C GLY A 428 24.93 1.07 9.05
N GLY A 429 23.82 0.79 9.71
CA GLY A 429 23.25 1.60 10.78
C GLY A 429 22.80 3.00 10.34
N ASN A 430 22.40 3.15 9.07
CA ASN A 430 21.98 4.42 8.47
C ASN A 430 20.46 4.48 8.24
N SER A 431 19.92 5.70 8.22
CA SER A 431 18.50 5.97 7.89
C SER A 431 18.18 5.93 6.41
N VAL A 432 19.20 5.94 5.54
CA VAL A 432 19.07 6.03 4.08
C VAL A 432 19.92 4.95 3.41
N SER A 433 19.33 4.22 2.47
CA SER A 433 19.98 3.13 1.71
C SER A 433 20.44 3.54 0.31
N GLU A 434 20.37 4.83 -0.01
CA GLU A 434 20.70 5.33 -1.35
C GLU A 434 21.60 6.58 -1.27
N ASN A 435 22.03 7.05 -2.43
CA ASN A 435 22.78 8.30 -2.54
C ASN A 435 21.92 9.48 -2.08
N VAL A 436 22.42 10.24 -1.11
CA VAL A 436 21.68 11.35 -0.51
C VAL A 436 21.54 12.50 -1.52
N GLY A 437 20.32 12.98 -1.70
CA GLY A 437 19.96 14.09 -2.57
C GLY A 437 18.85 14.96 -1.99
N VAL A 438 18.29 15.84 -2.80
CA VAL A 438 17.27 16.83 -2.41
C VAL A 438 16.05 16.21 -1.71
N LYS A 439 15.60 15.02 -2.12
CA LYS A 439 14.44 14.36 -1.55
C LYS A 439 14.57 14.01 -0.05
N HIS A 440 15.79 13.90 0.46
CA HIS A 440 16.08 13.59 1.86
C HIS A 440 16.11 14.85 2.75
N LEU A 441 16.03 16.04 2.14
CA LEU A 441 16.09 17.33 2.80
C LEU A 441 14.82 18.17 2.59
N ILE A 442 13.71 17.50 2.29
CA ILE A 442 12.37 18.09 2.21
C ILE A 442 11.39 17.24 3.02
N ASN A 443 10.44 17.92 3.68
CA ASN A 443 9.25 17.30 4.24
C ASN A 443 8.16 17.28 3.17
N ILE A 444 7.44 16.19 3.07
CA ILE A 444 6.30 16.06 2.16
C ILE A 444 5.00 16.13 2.95
N LYS A 445 4.20 17.18 2.71
CA LYS A 445 2.81 17.25 3.16
C LYS A 445 1.91 16.63 2.10
N THR A 446 1.07 15.70 2.50
CA THR A 446 0.06 15.13 1.61
C THR A 446 -1.28 15.76 1.91
N VAL A 447 -1.88 16.42 0.93
CA VAL A 447 -3.27 16.88 0.96
C VAL A 447 -4.09 15.83 0.24
N ALA A 448 -5.03 15.25 0.96
CA ALA A 448 -5.96 14.25 0.41
C ALA A 448 -7.35 14.86 0.35
N GLU A 449 -7.87 15.03 -0.84
CA GLU A 449 -9.23 15.52 -1.08
C GLU A 449 -10.16 14.31 -1.17
N ARG A 450 -11.30 14.40 -0.49
CA ARG A 450 -12.33 13.35 -0.58
C ARG A 450 -12.75 13.16 -2.04
N ARG A 451 -12.77 11.90 -2.48
CA ARG A 451 -13.31 11.49 -3.78
C ARG A 451 -14.39 10.45 -3.56
N GLU A 452 -15.42 10.51 -4.37
CA GLU A 452 -16.43 9.47 -4.43
C GLU A 452 -15.84 8.23 -5.11
N ASN A 453 -16.35 7.05 -4.72
CA ASN A 453 -15.97 5.80 -5.37
C ASN A 453 -16.54 5.76 -6.78
N MET A 454 -15.75 5.22 -7.72
CA MET A 454 -16.29 4.80 -9.00
C MET A 454 -17.24 3.63 -8.78
N LEU A 455 -18.49 3.80 -9.16
CA LEU A 455 -19.53 2.79 -9.10
C LEU A 455 -19.79 2.23 -10.50
N TRP A 456 -20.27 1.00 -10.54
CA TRP A 456 -20.72 0.36 -11.77
C TRP A 456 -22.05 -0.35 -11.53
N PHE A 457 -22.82 -0.54 -12.60
CA PHE A 457 -24.04 -1.32 -12.58
C PHE A 457 -23.80 -2.60 -13.39
N ARG A 458 -24.06 -3.76 -12.80
CA ARG A 458 -23.96 -5.07 -13.44
C ARG A 458 -25.30 -5.81 -13.38
N ALA A 459 -25.65 -6.45 -14.49
CA ALA A 459 -26.80 -7.31 -14.63
C ALA A 459 -26.41 -8.48 -15.54
N PRO A 460 -27.20 -9.56 -15.64
CA PRO A 460 -27.02 -10.58 -16.68
C PRO A 460 -26.93 -9.98 -18.09
N GLU A 461 -26.20 -10.61 -18.97
CA GLU A 461 -26.11 -10.20 -20.38
C GLU A 461 -27.49 -10.05 -21.04
N LYS A 462 -28.42 -10.94 -20.67
CA LYS A 462 -29.81 -10.93 -21.13
C LYS A 462 -30.77 -11.34 -20.03
N VAL A 463 -31.91 -10.68 -19.97
CA VAL A 463 -33.06 -11.06 -19.14
C VAL A 463 -34.28 -11.20 -20.02
N TYR A 464 -34.71 -12.45 -20.26
CA TYR A 464 -35.96 -12.73 -20.93
C TYR A 464 -37.14 -12.63 -19.98
N ILE A 465 -38.14 -11.92 -20.35
CA ILE A 465 -39.34 -11.68 -19.55
C ILE A 465 -40.60 -11.92 -20.39
N LYS A 466 -41.63 -12.44 -19.85
CA LYS A 466 -42.96 -12.69 -20.38
C LYS A 466 -43.35 -14.17 -20.30
N LYS A 467 -44.63 -14.42 -20.15
CA LYS A 467 -45.19 -15.75 -20.25
C LYS A 467 -44.81 -16.41 -21.58
N GLY A 468 -44.23 -17.60 -21.51
CA GLY A 468 -43.87 -18.40 -22.71
C GLY A 468 -42.57 -17.95 -23.39
N CYS A 469 -41.69 -17.20 -22.70
CA CYS A 469 -40.40 -16.78 -23.27
C CYS A 469 -39.33 -17.88 -23.25
N LEU A 470 -39.50 -18.96 -22.52
CA LEU A 470 -38.51 -20.05 -22.36
C LEU A 470 -38.02 -20.62 -23.72
N PRO A 471 -38.89 -21.06 -24.64
CA PRO A 471 -38.41 -21.64 -25.88
C PRO A 471 -37.58 -20.67 -26.72
N VAL A 472 -37.99 -19.41 -26.74
CA VAL A 472 -37.28 -18.36 -27.48
C VAL A 472 -35.90 -18.11 -26.91
N ALA A 473 -35.76 -18.05 -25.55
CA ALA A 473 -34.49 -17.86 -24.89
C ALA A 473 -33.54 -19.06 -25.10
N LEU A 474 -34.07 -20.30 -25.01
CA LEU A 474 -33.26 -21.50 -25.20
C LEU A 474 -32.79 -21.69 -26.65
N ASP A 475 -33.52 -21.17 -27.64
CA ASP A 475 -33.09 -21.22 -29.04
C ASP A 475 -31.73 -20.60 -29.31
N GLU A 476 -31.33 -19.62 -28.48
CA GLU A 476 -30.00 -19.01 -28.57
C GLU A 476 -28.86 -20.01 -28.29
N LEU A 477 -29.08 -20.98 -27.41
CA LEU A 477 -28.06 -21.98 -27.07
C LEU A 477 -27.51 -22.68 -28.30
N LYS A 478 -28.40 -23.08 -29.23
CA LYS A 478 -28.03 -23.77 -30.45
C LYS A 478 -27.66 -22.78 -31.56
N ASN A 479 -28.57 -21.85 -31.82
CA ASN A 479 -28.53 -21.05 -33.04
C ASN A 479 -27.49 -19.92 -33.01
N ILE A 480 -27.14 -19.42 -31.80
CA ILE A 480 -26.19 -18.33 -31.62
C ILE A 480 -24.88 -18.84 -30.96
N MET A 481 -25.00 -19.64 -29.90
CA MET A 481 -23.86 -20.02 -29.06
C MET A 481 -23.25 -21.38 -29.42
N GLY A 482 -23.95 -22.22 -30.20
CA GLY A 482 -23.46 -23.54 -30.62
C GLY A 482 -23.29 -24.54 -29.47
N LYS A 483 -24.02 -24.37 -28.37
CA LYS A 483 -23.96 -25.25 -27.19
C LYS A 483 -24.52 -26.64 -27.49
N LYS A 484 -24.00 -27.66 -26.79
CA LYS A 484 -24.30 -29.07 -27.10
C LYS A 484 -24.70 -29.88 -25.87
N ARG A 485 -24.36 -29.48 -24.67
CA ARG A 485 -24.51 -30.28 -23.44
C ARG A 485 -25.01 -29.38 -22.29
N ALA A 486 -26.28 -29.57 -21.91
CA ALA A 486 -26.90 -28.79 -20.83
C ALA A 486 -27.06 -29.62 -19.55
N PHE A 487 -26.67 -29.08 -18.43
CA PHE A 487 -26.85 -29.66 -17.11
C PHE A 487 -27.86 -28.84 -16.30
N ILE A 488 -29.00 -29.49 -15.96
CA ILE A 488 -30.11 -28.84 -15.25
C ILE A 488 -29.92 -29.09 -13.75
N VAL A 489 -29.96 -28.03 -12.94
CA VAL A 489 -29.93 -28.11 -11.47
C VAL A 489 -31.25 -27.63 -10.92
N THR A 490 -31.91 -28.45 -10.10
CA THR A 490 -33.22 -28.13 -9.52
C THR A 490 -33.43 -28.86 -8.19
N ASP A 491 -34.50 -28.52 -7.47
CA ASP A 491 -34.92 -29.25 -6.28
C ASP A 491 -35.76 -30.49 -6.60
N ASN A 492 -35.88 -31.36 -5.59
CA ASN A 492 -36.58 -32.63 -5.71
C ASN A 492 -38.08 -32.46 -6.00
N PHE A 493 -38.72 -31.40 -5.48
CA PHE A 493 -40.14 -31.15 -5.72
C PHE A 493 -40.38 -30.77 -7.18
N LEU A 494 -39.65 -29.84 -7.71
CA LEU A 494 -39.76 -29.40 -9.10
C LEU A 494 -39.42 -30.53 -10.08
N TYR A 495 -38.38 -31.31 -9.79
CA TYR A 495 -37.98 -32.44 -10.60
C TYR A 495 -39.11 -33.49 -10.69
N LYS A 496 -39.62 -33.97 -9.55
CA LYS A 496 -40.67 -35.01 -9.48
C LYS A 496 -42.00 -34.55 -10.05
N ASN A 497 -42.30 -33.26 -10.00
CA ASN A 497 -43.56 -32.74 -10.54
C ASN A 497 -43.45 -32.26 -12.01
N GLY A 498 -42.35 -32.57 -12.68
CA GLY A 498 -42.20 -32.39 -14.14
C GLY A 498 -41.95 -30.94 -14.58
N TYR A 499 -41.49 -30.04 -13.70
CA TYR A 499 -41.17 -28.66 -14.08
C TYR A 499 -39.96 -28.55 -14.99
N THR A 500 -39.12 -29.56 -15.04
CA THR A 500 -37.99 -29.65 -15.99
C THR A 500 -38.43 -30.01 -17.40
N LYS A 501 -39.62 -30.57 -17.56
CA LYS A 501 -40.09 -31.09 -18.85
C LYS A 501 -40.12 -30.03 -19.96
N PRO A 502 -40.62 -28.81 -19.80
CA PRO A 502 -40.58 -27.79 -20.88
C PRO A 502 -39.15 -27.47 -21.34
N ILE A 503 -38.17 -27.57 -20.42
CA ILE A 503 -36.76 -27.33 -20.73
C ILE A 503 -36.19 -28.51 -21.49
N THR A 504 -36.37 -29.75 -20.97
CA THR A 504 -35.85 -30.97 -21.62
C THR A 504 -36.45 -31.21 -22.98
N ASP A 505 -37.80 -31.03 -23.16
CA ASP A 505 -38.46 -31.14 -24.46
C ASP A 505 -37.86 -30.17 -25.50
N LYS A 506 -37.54 -28.93 -25.07
CA LYS A 506 -36.93 -27.94 -25.96
C LYS A 506 -35.46 -28.27 -26.26
N LEU A 507 -34.71 -28.78 -25.29
CA LEU A 507 -33.33 -29.24 -25.53
C LEU A 507 -33.30 -30.44 -26.50
N ASP A 508 -34.22 -31.39 -26.33
CA ASP A 508 -34.39 -32.54 -27.26
C ASP A 508 -34.71 -32.09 -28.68
N GLU A 509 -35.69 -31.16 -28.84
CA GLU A 509 -36.00 -30.54 -30.14
C GLU A 509 -34.76 -29.93 -30.81
N MET A 510 -33.90 -29.29 -30.04
CA MET A 510 -32.66 -28.70 -30.52
C MET A 510 -31.52 -29.70 -30.70
N GLY A 511 -31.67 -30.96 -30.22
CA GLY A 511 -30.60 -31.96 -30.24
C GLY A 511 -29.46 -31.66 -29.29
N ILE A 512 -29.74 -30.97 -28.20
CA ILE A 512 -28.77 -30.68 -27.10
C ILE A 512 -28.89 -31.81 -26.08
N VAL A 513 -27.81 -32.51 -25.82
CA VAL A 513 -27.77 -33.58 -24.80
C VAL A 513 -27.92 -32.96 -23.44
N HIS A 514 -28.72 -33.56 -22.55
CA HIS A 514 -28.94 -33.00 -21.22
C HIS A 514 -28.88 -34.06 -20.12
N ALA A 515 -28.57 -33.59 -18.91
CA ALA A 515 -28.67 -34.34 -17.66
C ALA A 515 -29.25 -33.43 -16.57
N THR A 516 -29.84 -34.04 -15.55
CA THR A 516 -30.51 -33.29 -14.48
C THR A 516 -30.03 -33.75 -13.10
N PHE A 517 -29.62 -32.82 -12.26
CA PHE A 517 -29.44 -33.00 -10.82
C PHE A 517 -30.66 -32.42 -10.10
N GLY A 518 -31.47 -33.30 -9.51
CA GLY A 518 -32.76 -32.94 -8.93
C GLY A 518 -32.85 -33.09 -7.41
N ASP A 519 -31.72 -33.04 -6.71
CA ASP A 519 -31.63 -33.31 -5.27
C ASP A 519 -31.23 -32.11 -4.40
N VAL A 520 -31.41 -30.87 -4.90
CA VAL A 520 -31.12 -29.69 -4.10
C VAL A 520 -32.12 -29.57 -2.95
N ALA A 521 -31.59 -29.45 -1.71
CA ALA A 521 -32.39 -29.22 -0.52
C ALA A 521 -32.85 -27.75 -0.40
N PRO A 522 -33.92 -27.45 0.39
CA PRO A 522 -34.40 -26.09 0.61
C PRO A 522 -33.34 -25.13 1.20
N ASP A 523 -32.45 -25.65 2.04
CA ASP A 523 -31.25 -24.96 2.53
C ASP A 523 -30.04 -25.68 1.93
N PRO A 524 -29.49 -25.19 0.79
CA PRO A 524 -28.46 -25.93 0.07
C PRO A 524 -27.16 -25.99 0.84
N THR A 525 -26.57 -27.18 0.86
CA THR A 525 -25.32 -27.43 1.57
C THR A 525 -24.14 -27.52 0.61
N LEU A 526 -22.93 -27.25 1.12
CA LEU A 526 -21.71 -27.43 0.34
C LEU A 526 -21.59 -28.87 -0.16
N GLN A 527 -21.89 -29.83 0.70
CA GLN A 527 -21.86 -31.27 0.41
C GLN A 527 -22.87 -31.65 -0.72
N CYS A 528 -24.03 -30.99 -0.72
CA CYS A 528 -24.98 -31.15 -1.84
C CYS A 528 -24.42 -30.61 -3.15
N ALA A 529 -23.77 -29.46 -3.11
CA ALA A 529 -23.10 -28.88 -4.28
C ALA A 529 -21.97 -29.77 -4.82
N GLU A 530 -21.14 -30.34 -3.95
CA GLU A 530 -20.06 -31.26 -4.30
C GLU A 530 -20.58 -32.50 -5.05
N LYS A 531 -21.69 -33.10 -4.59
CA LYS A 531 -22.34 -34.23 -5.29
C LYS A 531 -22.80 -33.84 -6.70
N GLY A 532 -23.33 -32.65 -6.87
CA GLY A 532 -23.71 -32.13 -8.19
C GLY A 532 -22.51 -31.92 -9.10
N VAL A 533 -21.40 -31.41 -8.55
CA VAL A 533 -20.15 -31.24 -9.29
C VAL A 533 -19.55 -32.55 -9.78
N GLU A 534 -19.62 -33.62 -8.99
CA GLU A 534 -19.17 -34.96 -9.44
C GLU A 534 -19.95 -35.41 -10.70
N GLN A 535 -21.25 -35.18 -10.72
CA GLN A 535 -22.08 -35.48 -11.89
C GLN A 535 -21.77 -34.55 -13.06
N MET A 536 -21.53 -33.27 -12.81
CA MET A 536 -21.11 -32.33 -13.86
C MET A 536 -19.78 -32.74 -14.50
N ARG A 537 -18.80 -33.15 -13.69
CA ARG A 537 -17.49 -33.60 -14.20
C ARG A 537 -17.60 -34.83 -15.08
N ALA A 538 -18.50 -35.76 -14.75
CA ALA A 538 -18.77 -36.95 -15.56
C ALA A 538 -19.54 -36.60 -16.84
N PHE A 539 -20.39 -35.59 -16.80
CA PHE A 539 -21.24 -35.20 -17.95
C PHE A 539 -20.56 -34.14 -18.84
N GLU A 540 -19.63 -33.34 -18.34
CA GLU A 540 -18.91 -32.25 -19.04
C GLU A 540 -19.86 -31.26 -19.77
N PRO A 541 -20.73 -30.53 -19.04
CA PRO A 541 -21.63 -29.56 -19.64
C PRO A 541 -20.91 -28.31 -20.17
N ASP A 542 -21.43 -27.77 -21.26
CA ASP A 542 -21.08 -26.44 -21.76
C ASP A 542 -22.15 -25.37 -21.42
N THR A 543 -23.22 -25.80 -20.77
CA THR A 543 -24.33 -24.97 -20.30
C THR A 543 -24.87 -25.53 -18.98
N ILE A 544 -25.10 -24.66 -18.01
CA ILE A 544 -25.75 -24.98 -16.73
C ILE A 544 -27.07 -24.22 -16.68
N ILE A 545 -28.16 -24.91 -16.36
CA ILE A 545 -29.52 -24.33 -16.24
C ILE A 545 -30.01 -24.55 -14.82
N ALA A 546 -30.07 -23.49 -14.04
CA ALA A 546 -30.62 -23.50 -12.68
C ALA A 546 -32.12 -23.20 -12.74
N LEU A 547 -32.96 -24.17 -12.36
CA LEU A 547 -34.41 -24.01 -12.29
C LEU A 547 -34.87 -24.07 -10.83
N GLY A 548 -35.47 -23.02 -10.30
CA GLY A 548 -36.07 -23.07 -8.97
C GLY A 548 -36.10 -21.71 -8.26
N GLY A 549 -36.23 -21.77 -6.92
CA GLY A 549 -36.07 -20.63 -6.08
C GLY A 549 -34.58 -20.33 -5.76
N GLY A 550 -34.32 -19.46 -4.80
CA GLY A 550 -32.93 -19.08 -4.40
C GLY A 550 -32.07 -20.30 -4.11
N SER A 551 -32.55 -21.28 -3.37
CA SER A 551 -31.80 -22.50 -2.99
C SER A 551 -31.23 -23.27 -4.18
N ALA A 552 -32.03 -23.51 -5.21
CA ALA A 552 -31.59 -24.22 -6.41
C ALA A 552 -30.55 -23.39 -7.21
N MET A 553 -30.78 -22.09 -7.31
CA MET A 553 -29.86 -21.17 -8.02
C MET A 553 -28.54 -21.00 -7.27
N ASP A 554 -28.59 -20.87 -5.96
CA ASP A 554 -27.41 -20.72 -5.12
C ASP A 554 -26.53 -21.98 -5.15
N ALA A 555 -27.15 -23.17 -5.01
CA ALA A 555 -26.44 -24.44 -5.19
C ALA A 555 -25.80 -24.54 -6.58
N ALA A 556 -26.55 -24.19 -7.64
CA ALA A 556 -26.05 -24.23 -9.01
C ALA A 556 -24.87 -23.27 -9.24
N LYS A 557 -24.88 -22.06 -8.64
CA LYS A 557 -23.75 -21.11 -8.71
C LYS A 557 -22.49 -21.68 -8.06
N ILE A 558 -22.61 -22.31 -6.90
CA ILE A 558 -21.47 -22.97 -6.25
C ILE A 558 -20.98 -24.18 -7.05
N MET A 559 -21.91 -25.00 -7.57
CA MET A 559 -21.56 -26.10 -8.48
C MET A 559 -20.80 -25.57 -9.71
N TRP A 560 -21.23 -24.46 -10.27
CA TRP A 560 -20.57 -23.81 -11.42
C TRP A 560 -19.13 -23.44 -11.11
N VAL A 561 -18.87 -22.77 -9.97
CA VAL A 561 -17.50 -22.41 -9.55
C VAL A 561 -16.65 -23.66 -9.39
N LEU A 562 -17.09 -24.64 -8.61
CA LEU A 562 -16.33 -25.86 -8.33
C LEU A 562 -16.13 -26.77 -9.56
N TYR A 563 -17.01 -26.66 -10.57
CA TYR A 563 -16.86 -27.33 -11.85
C TYR A 563 -15.81 -26.69 -12.74
N GLU A 564 -15.83 -25.36 -12.85
CA GLU A 564 -14.85 -24.63 -13.69
C GLU A 564 -13.49 -24.54 -13.02
N HIS A 565 -13.48 -24.38 -11.70
CA HIS A 565 -12.29 -24.10 -10.87
C HIS A 565 -12.22 -25.05 -9.66
N PRO A 566 -11.78 -26.30 -9.87
CA PRO A 566 -11.65 -27.28 -8.79
C PRO A 566 -10.66 -26.88 -7.70
N GLU A 567 -9.77 -25.95 -8.00
CA GLU A 567 -8.77 -25.40 -7.09
C GLU A 567 -9.32 -24.32 -6.14
N ALA A 568 -10.54 -23.81 -6.38
CA ALA A 568 -11.11 -22.74 -5.57
C ALA A 568 -11.47 -23.25 -4.14
N ASP A 569 -10.92 -22.60 -3.14
CA ASP A 569 -11.23 -22.89 -1.73
C ASP A 569 -12.53 -22.20 -1.29
N PHE A 570 -13.42 -22.98 -0.69
CA PHE A 570 -14.72 -22.47 -0.25
C PHE A 570 -14.59 -21.40 0.87
N MET A 571 -13.70 -21.63 1.84
CA MET A 571 -13.54 -20.68 2.96
C MET A 571 -12.92 -19.37 2.53
N ASP A 572 -12.03 -19.39 1.54
CA ASP A 572 -11.49 -18.18 0.94
C ASP A 572 -12.58 -17.39 0.19
N MET A 573 -13.46 -18.10 -0.55
CA MET A 573 -14.62 -17.47 -1.21
C MET A 573 -15.62 -16.88 -0.22
N ALA A 574 -15.80 -17.51 0.93
CA ALA A 574 -16.72 -17.09 1.99
C ALA A 574 -16.15 -15.95 2.87
N MET A 575 -14.89 -15.56 2.65
CA MET A 575 -14.24 -14.50 3.44
C MET A 575 -15.00 -13.17 3.31
N ARG A 576 -15.32 -12.58 4.46
CA ARG A 576 -16.00 -11.29 4.52
C ARG A 576 -15.12 -10.17 3.94
N PHE A 577 -15.76 -9.20 3.31
CA PHE A 577 -15.13 -7.98 2.81
C PHE A 577 -15.99 -6.74 3.18
N ILE A 578 -15.36 -5.57 3.19
CA ILE A 578 -16.07 -4.29 3.40
C ILE A 578 -16.47 -3.69 2.05
N ASP A 579 -15.58 -3.74 1.07
CA ASP A 579 -15.82 -3.29 -0.31
C ASP A 579 -15.49 -4.43 -1.27
N ILE A 580 -16.49 -4.87 -2.05
CA ILE A 580 -16.35 -5.96 -3.03
C ILE A 580 -15.20 -5.73 -4.04
N ARG A 581 -14.81 -4.48 -4.25
CA ARG A 581 -13.72 -4.09 -5.15
C ARG A 581 -12.33 -4.20 -4.53
N LYS A 582 -12.23 -4.40 -3.19
CA LYS A 582 -10.99 -4.40 -2.41
C LYS A 582 -10.87 -5.62 -1.50
N ARG A 583 -11.45 -6.73 -1.92
CA ARG A 583 -11.40 -7.97 -1.14
C ARG A 583 -10.03 -8.64 -1.22
N VAL A 584 -9.70 -9.42 -0.18
CA VAL A 584 -8.43 -10.17 -0.10
C VAL A 584 -8.41 -11.32 -1.13
N TYR A 585 -9.50 -12.08 -1.18
CA TYR A 585 -9.65 -13.17 -2.14
C TYR A 585 -10.26 -12.67 -3.45
N THR A 586 -9.67 -13.05 -4.56
CA THR A 586 -10.19 -12.77 -5.91
C THR A 586 -10.84 -14.02 -6.48
N PHE A 587 -12.13 -13.96 -6.82
CA PHE A 587 -12.81 -15.05 -7.50
C PHE A 587 -12.17 -15.32 -8.86
N PRO A 588 -12.09 -16.59 -9.25
CA PRO A 588 -11.65 -16.94 -10.60
C PRO A 588 -12.65 -16.45 -11.64
N LYS A 589 -12.18 -16.25 -12.86
CA LYS A 589 -13.03 -15.84 -13.97
C LYS A 589 -13.98 -16.97 -14.37
N MET A 590 -15.28 -16.69 -14.35
CA MET A 590 -16.33 -17.66 -14.65
C MET A 590 -16.82 -17.59 -16.11
N GLY A 591 -17.46 -18.66 -16.56
CA GLY A 591 -18.13 -18.73 -17.86
C GLY A 591 -17.23 -19.19 -19.01
N GLU A 592 -16.05 -19.71 -18.75
CA GLU A 592 -15.14 -20.23 -19.79
C GLU A 592 -15.51 -21.65 -20.23
N LYS A 593 -15.94 -22.51 -19.28
CA LYS A 593 -16.38 -23.87 -19.59
C LYS A 593 -17.88 -23.95 -19.85
N ALA A 594 -18.71 -23.32 -19.02
CA ALA A 594 -20.16 -23.44 -19.07
C ALA A 594 -20.86 -22.07 -18.98
N TYR A 595 -21.83 -21.86 -19.88
CA TYR A 595 -22.74 -20.71 -19.85
C TYR A 595 -23.82 -20.93 -18.80
N PHE A 596 -24.07 -19.96 -17.91
CA PHE A 596 -24.99 -20.12 -16.80
C PHE A 596 -26.32 -19.41 -17.06
N ILE A 597 -27.43 -20.19 -17.00
CA ILE A 597 -28.80 -19.71 -17.15
C ILE A 597 -29.56 -19.91 -15.84
N ALA A 598 -30.29 -18.91 -15.39
CA ALA A 598 -31.14 -18.96 -14.20
C ALA A 598 -32.62 -18.78 -14.58
N ILE A 599 -33.47 -19.69 -14.08
CA ILE A 599 -34.91 -19.69 -14.33
C ILE A 599 -35.64 -19.70 -12.99
N PRO A 600 -36.16 -18.55 -12.49
CA PRO A 600 -36.83 -18.47 -11.21
C PRO A 600 -38.23 -19.09 -11.26
N THR A 601 -38.61 -19.74 -10.14
CA THR A 601 -39.97 -20.26 -9.90
C THR A 601 -40.69 -19.56 -8.75
N SER A 602 -40.00 -18.65 -8.06
CA SER A 602 -40.51 -17.79 -7.00
C SER A 602 -40.26 -16.33 -7.32
N ALA A 603 -41.15 -15.44 -6.89
CA ALA A 603 -41.03 -14.00 -7.12
C ALA A 603 -40.58 -13.31 -5.83
N GLY A 604 -39.29 -13.42 -5.48
CA GLY A 604 -38.76 -12.90 -4.22
C GLY A 604 -37.26 -12.70 -4.23
N THR A 605 -36.49 -13.76 -4.27
CA THR A 605 -35.03 -13.75 -4.01
C THR A 605 -34.21 -12.96 -5.03
N GLY A 606 -34.69 -12.86 -6.30
CA GLY A 606 -33.92 -12.19 -7.37
C GLY A 606 -32.59 -12.88 -7.70
N SER A 607 -32.36 -14.14 -7.25
CA SER A 607 -31.07 -14.84 -7.43
C SER A 607 -30.70 -15.00 -8.91
N GLU A 608 -31.69 -14.99 -9.82
CA GLU A 608 -31.49 -15.04 -11.28
C GLU A 608 -30.72 -13.83 -11.85
N VAL A 609 -30.65 -12.73 -11.12
CA VAL A 609 -29.98 -11.49 -11.54
C VAL A 609 -28.98 -10.97 -10.49
N THR A 610 -28.58 -11.80 -9.54
CA THR A 610 -27.68 -11.39 -8.45
C THR A 610 -26.36 -12.14 -8.44
N PRO A 611 -25.29 -11.51 -7.95
CA PRO A 611 -23.96 -12.10 -7.80
C PRO A 611 -23.79 -12.83 -6.45
N PHE A 612 -24.88 -13.27 -5.83
CA PHE A 612 -24.86 -13.87 -4.49
C PHE A 612 -25.24 -15.34 -4.53
N ALA A 613 -24.70 -16.09 -3.57
CA ALA A 613 -25.13 -17.46 -3.27
C ALA A 613 -25.00 -17.68 -1.76
N VAL A 614 -26.07 -18.18 -1.12
CA VAL A 614 -26.05 -18.55 0.28
C VAL A 614 -25.95 -20.06 0.40
N ILE A 615 -24.90 -20.57 1.04
CA ILE A 615 -24.66 -21.99 1.18
C ILE A 615 -24.39 -22.33 2.64
N THR A 616 -24.87 -23.49 3.10
CA THR A 616 -24.64 -23.98 4.47
C THR A 616 -23.51 -25.00 4.46
N ASP A 617 -22.54 -24.87 5.34
CA ASP A 617 -21.58 -25.92 5.63
C ASP A 617 -22.21 -26.88 6.66
N GLU A 618 -22.44 -28.13 6.28
CA GLU A 618 -23.04 -29.16 7.15
C GLU A 618 -22.18 -29.47 8.37
N THR A 619 -20.85 -29.27 8.29
CA THR A 619 -19.95 -29.61 9.37
C THR A 619 -20.02 -28.60 10.51
N THR A 620 -20.26 -27.34 10.20
CA THR A 620 -20.34 -26.25 11.18
C THR A 620 -21.77 -25.77 11.42
N GLY A 621 -22.71 -26.09 10.51
CA GLY A 621 -24.08 -25.57 10.53
C GLY A 621 -24.20 -24.08 10.17
N ILE A 622 -23.09 -23.45 9.74
CA ILE A 622 -23.04 -22.01 9.44
C ILE A 622 -23.48 -21.75 8.00
N LYS A 623 -24.31 -20.72 7.83
CA LYS A 623 -24.67 -20.19 6.51
C LYS A 623 -23.70 -19.10 6.08
N TYR A 624 -23.07 -19.29 4.91
CA TYR A 624 -22.13 -18.38 4.31
C TYR A 624 -22.76 -17.67 3.10
N PRO A 625 -22.96 -16.35 3.17
CA PRO A 625 -23.33 -15.55 2.00
C PRO A 625 -22.09 -15.25 1.17
N LEU A 626 -21.92 -15.95 0.06
CA LEU A 626 -20.89 -15.66 -0.95
C LEU A 626 -21.37 -14.52 -1.85
N ALA A 627 -20.48 -13.60 -2.13
CA ALA A 627 -20.78 -12.44 -2.96
C ALA A 627 -19.60 -12.12 -3.88
N ASP A 628 -19.77 -12.31 -5.17
CA ASP A 628 -18.83 -11.84 -6.18
C ASP A 628 -19.53 -11.74 -7.55
N TYR A 629 -19.21 -10.71 -8.33
CA TYR A 629 -19.81 -10.52 -9.65
C TYR A 629 -19.53 -11.66 -10.65
N GLN A 630 -18.57 -12.52 -10.35
CA GLN A 630 -18.35 -13.76 -11.13
C GLN A 630 -19.48 -14.78 -10.97
N LEU A 631 -20.27 -14.70 -9.89
CA LEU A 631 -21.44 -15.54 -9.66
C LEU A 631 -22.71 -15.03 -10.36
N MET A 632 -22.64 -13.89 -11.07
CA MET A 632 -23.76 -13.35 -11.82
C MET A 632 -24.14 -14.31 -12.97
N PRO A 633 -25.40 -14.77 -13.05
CA PRO A 633 -25.85 -15.55 -14.22
C PRO A 633 -25.60 -14.82 -15.54
N ASN A 634 -25.24 -15.54 -16.59
CA ASN A 634 -25.12 -14.97 -17.93
C ASN A 634 -26.49 -14.60 -18.50
N MET A 635 -27.50 -15.46 -18.30
CA MET A 635 -28.86 -15.22 -18.76
C MET A 635 -29.88 -15.54 -17.66
N ALA A 636 -30.90 -14.71 -17.54
CA ALA A 636 -32.08 -14.97 -16.71
C ALA A 636 -33.32 -15.17 -17.63
N ILE A 637 -34.15 -16.17 -17.33
CA ILE A 637 -35.40 -16.44 -18.05
C ILE A 637 -36.56 -16.37 -17.05
N VAL A 638 -37.23 -15.23 -17.01
CA VAL A 638 -38.35 -14.91 -16.11
C VAL A 638 -39.65 -15.23 -16.81
N ASP A 639 -39.94 -16.53 -16.96
CA ASP A 639 -41.17 -17.01 -17.62
C ASP A 639 -42.26 -17.20 -16.58
N THR A 640 -43.38 -16.49 -16.77
CA THR A 640 -44.52 -16.50 -15.84
C THR A 640 -45.10 -17.89 -15.63
N ASP A 641 -45.00 -18.80 -16.61
CA ASP A 641 -45.52 -20.16 -16.46
C ASP A 641 -44.92 -20.93 -15.29
N PHE A 642 -43.65 -20.68 -14.93
CA PHE A 642 -43.00 -21.28 -13.76
C PHE A 642 -43.48 -20.72 -12.42
N HIS A 643 -44.12 -19.56 -12.41
CA HIS A 643 -44.60 -18.88 -11.18
C HIS A 643 -46.08 -19.20 -10.87
N MET A 644 -46.86 -19.72 -11.83
CA MET A 644 -48.31 -19.88 -11.68
C MET A 644 -48.73 -20.80 -10.54
N SER A 645 -47.92 -21.81 -10.24
CA SER A 645 -48.25 -22.85 -9.23
C SER A 645 -47.74 -22.50 -7.83
N ALA A 646 -47.08 -21.36 -7.61
CA ALA A 646 -46.55 -20.97 -6.31
C ALA A 646 -47.67 -20.89 -5.26
N PRO A 647 -47.54 -21.61 -4.10
CA PRO A 647 -48.56 -21.60 -3.06
C PRO A 647 -48.59 -20.24 -2.34
N ARG A 648 -49.72 -19.94 -1.69
CA ARG A 648 -49.97 -18.66 -1.02
C ARG A 648 -48.89 -18.30 0.00
N GLY A 649 -48.44 -19.27 0.83
CA GLY A 649 -47.39 -19.02 1.85
C GLY A 649 -46.06 -18.62 1.20
N LEU A 650 -45.66 -19.26 0.12
CA LEU A 650 -44.47 -18.90 -0.65
C LEU A 650 -44.63 -17.51 -1.29
N THR A 651 -45.80 -17.25 -1.90
CA THR A 651 -46.11 -15.96 -2.52
C THR A 651 -46.00 -14.81 -1.50
N ALA A 652 -46.57 -15.00 -0.30
CA ALA A 652 -46.49 -14.00 0.79
C ALA A 652 -45.04 -13.76 1.22
N ALA A 653 -44.32 -14.83 1.58
CA ALA A 653 -42.93 -14.73 2.06
C ALA A 653 -42.04 -14.10 1.00
N SER A 654 -42.03 -14.60 -0.23
CA SER A 654 -41.18 -14.09 -1.30
C SER A 654 -41.54 -12.65 -1.72
N GLY A 655 -42.83 -12.30 -1.71
CA GLY A 655 -43.26 -10.93 -2.04
C GLY A 655 -42.80 -9.88 -1.00
N ILE A 656 -42.89 -10.21 0.29
CA ILE A 656 -42.37 -9.31 1.34
C ILE A 656 -40.83 -9.29 1.35
N ASP A 657 -40.18 -10.39 0.99
CA ASP A 657 -38.74 -10.42 0.77
C ASP A 657 -38.32 -9.42 -0.33
N ALA A 658 -39.02 -9.39 -1.46
CA ALA A 658 -38.77 -8.41 -2.52
C ALA A 658 -39.03 -6.95 -2.06
N VAL A 659 -40.00 -6.72 -1.15
CA VAL A 659 -40.17 -5.39 -0.51
C VAL A 659 -38.94 -5.02 0.29
N THR A 660 -38.41 -5.94 1.09
CA THR A 660 -37.22 -5.71 1.92
C THR A 660 -35.98 -5.47 1.05
N HIS A 661 -35.78 -6.27 -0.01
CA HIS A 661 -34.72 -6.06 -1.00
C HIS A 661 -34.75 -4.64 -1.56
N ALA A 662 -35.90 -4.20 -2.01
CA ALA A 662 -36.04 -2.87 -2.60
C ALA A 662 -35.80 -1.74 -1.59
N LEU A 663 -36.32 -1.87 -0.36
CA LEU A 663 -36.13 -0.85 0.70
C LEU A 663 -34.68 -0.77 1.18
N GLU A 664 -34.00 -1.91 1.38
CA GLU A 664 -32.60 -1.91 1.79
C GLU A 664 -31.68 -1.43 0.66
N ALA A 665 -31.91 -1.85 -0.58
CA ALA A 665 -31.19 -1.32 -1.73
C ALA A 665 -31.33 0.19 -1.89
N TYR A 666 -32.55 0.71 -1.67
CA TYR A 666 -32.84 2.13 -1.75
C TYR A 666 -32.16 2.94 -0.63
N ALA A 667 -32.09 2.39 0.57
CA ALA A 667 -31.47 3.04 1.72
C ALA A 667 -29.96 2.82 1.83
N SER A 668 -29.39 1.89 1.04
CA SER A 668 -27.99 1.49 1.11
C SER A 668 -27.02 2.65 0.90
N VAL A 669 -25.87 2.61 1.57
CA VAL A 669 -24.76 3.54 1.32
C VAL A 669 -24.18 3.43 -0.10
N MET A 670 -24.51 2.35 -0.83
CA MET A 670 -24.09 2.10 -2.20
C MET A 670 -25.19 2.39 -3.25
N ALA A 671 -26.30 2.97 -2.83
CA ALA A 671 -27.41 3.30 -3.73
C ALA A 671 -27.00 4.28 -4.84
N THR A 672 -27.60 4.13 -6.00
CA THR A 672 -27.39 4.95 -7.19
C THR A 672 -28.71 5.26 -7.87
N ASP A 673 -28.77 6.26 -8.75
CA ASP A 673 -29.95 6.58 -9.55
C ASP A 673 -30.52 5.34 -10.31
N TYR A 674 -29.63 4.45 -10.76
CA TYR A 674 -30.01 3.19 -11.42
C TYR A 674 -30.72 2.23 -10.48
N THR A 675 -30.14 2.00 -9.29
CA THR A 675 -30.73 1.11 -8.28
C THR A 675 -32.00 1.68 -7.69
N ASP A 676 -32.05 3.00 -7.50
CA ASP A 676 -33.20 3.76 -6.99
C ASP A 676 -34.42 3.66 -7.91
N GLY A 677 -34.20 3.81 -9.23
CA GLY A 677 -35.25 3.67 -10.20
C GLY A 677 -35.86 2.27 -10.18
N LEU A 678 -35.01 1.22 -10.11
CA LEU A 678 -35.47 -0.17 -10.04
C LEU A 678 -36.18 -0.48 -8.72
N ALA A 679 -35.64 -0.04 -7.59
CA ALA A 679 -36.21 -0.28 -6.26
C ALA A 679 -37.59 0.39 -6.08
N LYS A 680 -37.73 1.66 -6.47
CA LYS A 680 -39.02 2.39 -6.40
C LYS A 680 -40.06 1.75 -7.30
N GLN A 681 -39.72 1.38 -8.53
CA GLN A 681 -40.64 0.73 -9.46
C GLN A 681 -41.04 -0.65 -8.93
N ALA A 682 -40.09 -1.43 -8.37
CA ALA A 682 -40.39 -2.71 -7.75
C ALA A 682 -41.42 -2.55 -6.61
N LEU A 683 -41.18 -1.63 -5.68
CA LEU A 683 -42.10 -1.35 -4.56
C LEU A 683 -43.51 -1.02 -5.05
N LYS A 684 -43.63 -0.11 -5.99
CA LYS A 684 -44.92 0.26 -6.57
C LYS A 684 -45.69 -0.93 -7.10
N VAL A 685 -44.99 -1.76 -7.88
CA VAL A 685 -45.60 -2.97 -8.47
C VAL A 685 -45.98 -3.98 -7.39
N ILE A 686 -45.13 -4.20 -6.38
CA ILE A 686 -45.43 -5.15 -5.29
C ILE A 686 -46.66 -4.72 -4.50
N PHE A 687 -46.77 -3.44 -4.12
CA PHE A 687 -47.92 -2.93 -3.34
C PHE A 687 -49.23 -3.10 -4.11
N ASP A 688 -49.21 -2.95 -5.45
CA ASP A 688 -50.39 -3.08 -6.28
C ASP A 688 -50.79 -4.56 -6.53
N TYR A 689 -49.80 -5.46 -6.72
CA TYR A 689 -50.04 -6.79 -7.27
C TYR A 689 -49.79 -7.95 -6.28
N LEU A 690 -49.01 -7.80 -5.20
CA LEU A 690 -48.80 -8.87 -4.23
C LEU A 690 -50.10 -9.39 -3.60
N PRO A 691 -51.05 -8.54 -3.19
CA PRO A 691 -52.32 -9.01 -2.65
C PRO A 691 -53.13 -9.84 -3.69
N ARG A 692 -53.14 -9.42 -4.96
CA ARG A 692 -53.76 -10.15 -6.05
C ARG A 692 -53.12 -11.50 -6.31
N ALA A 693 -51.78 -11.53 -6.35
CA ALA A 693 -51.00 -12.75 -6.53
C ALA A 693 -51.19 -13.73 -5.35
N TYR A 694 -51.35 -13.23 -4.13
CA TYR A 694 -51.64 -14.04 -2.95
C TYR A 694 -53.07 -14.62 -2.97
N GLU A 695 -54.09 -13.82 -3.30
CA GLU A 695 -55.49 -14.22 -3.28
C GLU A 695 -55.84 -15.15 -4.44
N ASN A 696 -55.39 -14.81 -5.67
CA ASN A 696 -55.83 -15.43 -6.92
C ASN A 696 -54.67 -15.90 -7.84
N GLY A 697 -53.46 -16.05 -7.34
CA GLY A 697 -52.23 -16.25 -8.13
C GLY A 697 -52.23 -17.48 -9.08
N GLN A 698 -53.03 -18.48 -8.83
CA GLN A 698 -53.17 -19.63 -9.74
C GLN A 698 -53.90 -19.31 -11.06
N THR A 699 -54.67 -18.20 -11.08
CA THR A 699 -55.49 -17.80 -12.26
C THR A 699 -55.17 -16.37 -12.72
N ASP A 700 -54.61 -15.54 -11.87
CA ASP A 700 -54.21 -14.18 -12.18
C ASP A 700 -52.81 -14.10 -12.79
N VAL A 701 -52.75 -14.36 -14.11
CA VAL A 701 -51.47 -14.33 -14.87
C VAL A 701 -50.81 -12.99 -14.80
N GLU A 702 -51.58 -11.89 -14.86
CA GLU A 702 -51.01 -10.53 -14.79
C GLU A 702 -50.32 -10.29 -13.45
N ALA A 703 -50.99 -10.62 -12.34
CA ALA A 703 -50.39 -10.45 -11.02
C ALA A 703 -49.09 -11.28 -10.84
N ARG A 704 -49.06 -12.51 -11.35
CA ARG A 704 -47.85 -13.35 -11.37
C ARG A 704 -46.72 -12.73 -12.18
N GLU A 705 -47.03 -12.31 -13.42
CA GLU A 705 -46.02 -11.65 -14.29
C GLU A 705 -45.46 -10.38 -13.63
N LYS A 706 -46.33 -9.53 -13.07
CA LYS A 706 -45.94 -8.30 -12.39
C LYS A 706 -45.06 -8.56 -11.17
N MET A 707 -45.44 -9.56 -10.35
CA MET A 707 -44.63 -9.93 -9.18
C MET A 707 -43.29 -10.53 -9.58
N ALA A 708 -43.20 -11.36 -10.60
CA ALA A 708 -41.93 -11.89 -11.11
C ALA A 708 -41.00 -10.76 -11.58
N ASN A 709 -41.53 -9.82 -12.37
CA ASN A 709 -40.80 -8.66 -12.86
C ASN A 709 -40.34 -7.75 -11.69
N ALA A 710 -41.20 -7.53 -10.69
CA ALA A 710 -40.84 -6.71 -9.52
C ALA A 710 -39.74 -7.35 -8.68
N ALA A 711 -39.78 -8.65 -8.47
CA ALA A 711 -38.72 -9.39 -7.75
C ALA A 711 -37.37 -9.31 -8.51
N THR A 712 -37.41 -9.48 -9.84
CA THR A 712 -36.20 -9.33 -10.68
C THR A 712 -35.65 -7.87 -10.63
N MET A 713 -36.51 -6.84 -10.68
CA MET A 713 -36.08 -5.45 -10.52
C MET A 713 -35.47 -5.17 -9.14
N ALA A 714 -36.08 -5.65 -8.07
CA ALA A 714 -35.52 -5.57 -6.71
C ALA A 714 -34.17 -6.31 -6.63
N GLY A 715 -34.09 -7.49 -7.29
CA GLY A 715 -32.85 -8.27 -7.44
C GLY A 715 -31.74 -7.47 -8.11
N MET A 716 -32.01 -6.83 -9.24
CA MET A 716 -31.04 -5.97 -9.91
C MET A 716 -30.62 -4.77 -9.06
N ALA A 717 -31.54 -4.20 -8.29
CA ALA A 717 -31.24 -3.09 -7.40
C ALA A 717 -30.24 -3.51 -6.31
N PHE A 718 -30.56 -4.54 -5.53
CA PHE A 718 -29.67 -4.94 -4.44
C PHE A 718 -28.40 -5.68 -4.92
N ALA A 719 -28.38 -6.28 -6.11
CA ALA A 719 -27.16 -6.82 -6.71
C ALA A 719 -26.04 -5.75 -6.83
N ASN A 720 -26.43 -4.49 -6.98
CA ASN A 720 -25.51 -3.36 -7.15
C ASN A 720 -25.42 -2.43 -5.94
N ALA A 721 -26.50 -2.32 -5.15
CA ALA A 721 -26.54 -1.51 -3.93
C ALA A 721 -26.26 -2.32 -2.65
N PHE A 722 -26.26 -3.64 -2.72
CA PHE A 722 -26.22 -4.55 -1.59
C PHE A 722 -27.45 -4.43 -0.66
N LEU A 723 -27.40 -5.17 0.42
CA LEU A 723 -28.47 -5.24 1.44
C LEU A 723 -28.02 -4.57 2.74
N GLY A 724 -28.79 -4.69 3.77
CA GLY A 724 -28.53 -4.08 5.07
C GLY A 724 -28.75 -5.01 6.25
N VAL A 725 -28.92 -4.42 7.41
CA VAL A 725 -29.03 -5.13 8.70
C VAL A 725 -30.30 -5.97 8.82
N CYS A 726 -31.35 -5.66 8.05
CA CYS A 726 -32.57 -6.49 8.05
C CYS A 726 -32.26 -7.91 7.56
N HIS A 727 -31.59 -8.04 6.44
CA HIS A 727 -31.15 -9.35 5.92
C HIS A 727 -30.13 -10.02 6.85
N SER A 728 -29.19 -9.26 7.41
CA SER A 728 -28.22 -9.80 8.37
C SER A 728 -28.91 -10.47 9.57
N MET A 729 -29.95 -9.83 10.10
CA MET A 729 -30.75 -10.36 11.21
C MET A 729 -31.65 -11.52 10.77
N ALA A 730 -32.27 -11.41 9.59
CA ALA A 730 -33.15 -12.45 9.06
C ALA A 730 -32.40 -13.76 8.76
N HIS A 731 -31.15 -13.70 8.28
CA HIS A 731 -30.30 -14.89 8.10
C HIS A 731 -30.16 -15.70 9.39
N LYS A 732 -30.00 -15.02 10.53
CA LYS A 732 -29.83 -15.70 11.83
C LYS A 732 -31.15 -16.25 12.35
N LEU A 733 -32.28 -15.56 12.18
CA LEU A 733 -33.59 -16.11 12.50
C LEU A 733 -33.89 -17.38 11.67
N GLY A 734 -33.49 -17.40 10.42
CA GLY A 734 -33.58 -18.61 9.58
C GLY A 734 -32.66 -19.74 10.05
N ALA A 735 -31.43 -19.46 10.42
CA ALA A 735 -30.44 -20.45 10.83
C ALA A 735 -30.78 -21.08 12.19
N TYR A 736 -31.12 -20.26 13.20
CA TYR A 736 -31.37 -20.74 14.58
C TYR A 736 -32.79 -21.19 14.82
N HIS A 737 -33.80 -20.58 14.20
CA HIS A 737 -35.20 -20.78 14.48
C HIS A 737 -36.00 -21.31 13.27
N HIS A 738 -35.34 -21.61 12.15
CA HIS A 738 -35.92 -22.20 10.94
C HIS A 738 -37.12 -21.42 10.36
N LEU A 739 -37.13 -20.10 10.57
CA LEU A 739 -38.14 -19.24 9.96
C LEU A 739 -37.83 -19.11 8.45
N PRO A 740 -38.87 -19.18 7.59
CA PRO A 740 -38.68 -18.92 6.15
C PRO A 740 -38.06 -17.50 5.96
N HIS A 741 -37.10 -17.39 5.05
CA HIS A 741 -36.29 -16.17 4.88
C HIS A 741 -37.14 -14.90 4.72
N GLY A 742 -38.10 -14.88 3.83
CA GLY A 742 -38.96 -13.69 3.65
C GLY A 742 -39.87 -13.41 4.85
N VAL A 743 -40.22 -14.42 5.65
CA VAL A 743 -40.93 -14.20 6.93
C VAL A 743 -40.01 -13.55 7.93
N ALA A 744 -38.78 -14.01 8.06
CA ALA A 744 -37.79 -13.43 8.95
C ALA A 744 -37.52 -11.95 8.61
N ASN A 745 -37.37 -11.61 7.34
CA ASN A 745 -37.29 -10.23 6.85
C ASN A 745 -38.53 -9.41 7.21
N ALA A 746 -39.72 -9.97 6.99
CA ALA A 746 -40.99 -9.30 7.32
C ALA A 746 -41.13 -8.96 8.79
N LEU A 747 -40.57 -9.78 9.69
CA LEU A 747 -40.62 -9.56 11.15
C LEU A 747 -39.63 -8.49 11.60
N MET A 748 -38.51 -8.28 10.87
CA MET A 748 -37.47 -7.35 11.25
C MET A 748 -37.61 -5.95 10.59
N ILE A 749 -38.28 -5.86 9.43
CA ILE A 749 -38.24 -4.66 8.59
C ILE A 749 -38.72 -3.39 9.28
N GLU A 750 -39.77 -3.44 10.12
CA GLU A 750 -40.28 -2.27 10.84
C GLU A 750 -39.20 -1.70 11.78
N GLU A 751 -38.57 -2.56 12.58
CA GLU A 751 -37.50 -2.16 13.51
C GLU A 751 -36.31 -1.54 12.75
N VAL A 752 -35.96 -2.12 11.62
CA VAL A 752 -34.84 -1.64 10.79
C VAL A 752 -35.16 -0.30 10.13
N LEU A 753 -36.37 -0.08 9.64
CA LEU A 753 -36.76 1.21 9.08
C LEU A 753 -36.66 2.33 10.13
N ARG A 754 -37.15 2.09 11.34
CA ARG A 754 -37.03 3.04 12.47
C ARG A 754 -35.59 3.27 12.86
N PHE A 755 -34.79 2.19 12.92
CA PHE A 755 -33.36 2.23 13.25
C PHE A 755 -32.56 3.07 12.23
N ASN A 756 -32.77 2.82 10.94
CA ASN A 756 -32.05 3.50 9.87
C ASN A 756 -32.47 4.97 9.68
N ALA A 757 -33.68 5.35 10.10
CA ALA A 757 -34.20 6.72 9.97
C ALA A 757 -33.62 7.71 10.98
N ALA A 758 -32.69 7.28 11.84
CA ALA A 758 -32.03 8.16 12.81
C ALA A 758 -31.29 9.32 12.15
N GLU A 759 -31.57 10.55 12.60
CA GLU A 759 -30.93 11.77 12.11
C GLU A 759 -29.55 11.99 12.75
N ALA A 760 -29.32 11.44 13.96
CA ALA A 760 -28.06 11.51 14.68
C ALA A 760 -27.67 10.12 15.24
N PRO A 761 -27.30 9.17 14.37
CA PRO A 761 -26.96 7.81 14.79
C PRO A 761 -25.65 7.77 15.57
N ALA A 762 -25.51 6.81 16.49
CA ALA A 762 -24.25 6.57 17.21
C ALA A 762 -23.08 6.29 16.24
N LYS A 763 -23.37 5.55 15.15
CA LYS A 763 -22.43 5.31 14.03
C LYS A 763 -23.22 5.31 12.73
N MET A 764 -22.69 5.97 11.71
CA MET A 764 -23.23 5.90 10.35
C MET A 764 -22.41 4.97 9.47
N GLY A 765 -22.99 4.50 8.37
CA GLY A 765 -22.29 3.75 7.34
C GLY A 765 -21.12 4.55 6.78
N THR A 766 -19.99 3.89 6.55
CA THR A 766 -18.76 4.54 6.08
C THR A 766 -18.56 4.26 4.60
N PHE A 767 -19.13 5.12 3.76
CA PHE A 767 -18.93 5.05 2.31
C PHE A 767 -18.74 6.46 1.74
N PRO A 768 -17.90 6.67 0.74
CA PRO A 768 -17.56 8.02 0.25
C PRO A 768 -18.76 8.86 -0.20
N GLN A 769 -19.76 8.25 -0.82
CA GLN A 769 -20.96 8.93 -1.28
C GLN A 769 -22.07 9.06 -0.21
N TYR A 770 -21.94 8.39 0.93
CA TYR A 770 -22.84 8.53 2.07
C TYR A 770 -22.18 9.46 3.10
N ASP A 771 -22.38 10.75 2.95
CA ASP A 771 -21.65 11.81 3.64
C ASP A 771 -22.35 12.31 4.92
N HIS A 772 -23.64 12.07 5.05
CA HIS A 772 -24.45 12.39 6.24
C HIS A 772 -25.66 11.47 6.33
N PRO A 773 -26.23 11.29 7.54
CA PRO A 773 -27.47 10.53 7.68
C PRO A 773 -28.63 11.22 6.95
N HIS A 774 -29.19 10.56 5.92
CA HIS A 774 -30.29 11.07 5.12
C HIS A 774 -31.35 10.01 4.83
N THR A 775 -31.30 8.86 5.51
CA THR A 775 -32.18 7.73 5.25
C THR A 775 -33.65 8.04 5.56
N LEU A 776 -33.93 8.92 6.54
CA LEU A 776 -35.31 9.39 6.81
C LEU A 776 -35.93 10.04 5.56
N ALA A 777 -35.19 10.94 4.91
CA ALA A 777 -35.65 11.59 3.68
C ALA A 777 -35.82 10.55 2.53
N ARG A 778 -34.94 9.58 2.44
CA ARG A 778 -35.04 8.48 1.44
C ARG A 778 -36.31 7.64 1.64
N TYR A 779 -36.67 7.30 2.85
CA TYR A 779 -37.93 6.58 3.14
C TYR A 779 -39.16 7.49 2.91
N ALA A 780 -39.05 8.78 3.15
CA ALA A 780 -40.10 9.74 2.82
C ALA A 780 -40.36 9.81 1.29
N GLU A 781 -39.31 9.78 0.47
CA GLU A 781 -39.41 9.69 -1.00
C GLU A 781 -40.12 8.40 -1.46
N VAL A 782 -39.85 7.26 -0.80
CA VAL A 782 -40.60 6.03 -1.07
C VAL A 782 -42.07 6.20 -0.74
N ALA A 783 -42.41 6.77 0.43
CA ALA A 783 -43.80 7.03 0.80
C ALA A 783 -44.51 7.94 -0.23
N ASP A 784 -43.84 8.99 -0.69
CA ASP A 784 -44.37 9.86 -1.75
C ASP A 784 -44.61 9.10 -3.08
N SER A 785 -43.67 8.23 -3.47
CA SER A 785 -43.77 7.42 -4.70
C SER A 785 -44.92 6.42 -4.66
N LEU A 786 -45.30 5.99 -3.47
CA LEU A 786 -46.44 5.11 -3.21
C LEU A 786 -47.76 5.89 -2.95
N GLY A 787 -47.72 7.22 -2.94
CA GLY A 787 -48.90 8.09 -2.69
C GLY A 787 -49.45 8.04 -1.28
N LEU A 788 -48.61 7.72 -0.27
CA LEU A 788 -49.05 7.50 1.12
C LEU A 788 -49.26 8.81 1.90
N GLY A 789 -48.74 9.94 1.38
CA GLY A 789 -48.84 11.25 2.01
C GLY A 789 -48.10 11.39 3.33
N GLY A 790 -48.21 12.56 3.95
CA GLY A 790 -47.56 12.96 5.20
C GLY A 790 -47.10 14.42 5.14
N LYS A 791 -47.12 15.16 6.28
CA LYS A 791 -46.77 16.58 6.36
C LYS A 791 -45.26 16.81 6.42
N ASN A 792 -44.51 15.84 6.87
CA ASN A 792 -43.06 15.86 7.02
C ASN A 792 -42.53 14.44 6.88
N ASP A 793 -41.20 14.31 6.82
CA ASP A 793 -40.53 13.01 6.56
C ASP A 793 -40.84 11.97 7.65
N LYS A 794 -40.95 12.36 8.91
CA LYS A 794 -41.30 11.43 10.02
C LYS A 794 -42.74 10.89 9.87
N GLU A 795 -43.69 11.74 9.52
CA GLU A 795 -45.08 11.31 9.25
C GLU A 795 -45.14 10.41 8.00
N LYS A 796 -44.38 10.71 6.97
CA LYS A 796 -44.25 9.86 5.78
C LYS A 796 -43.65 8.51 6.09
N LEU A 797 -42.62 8.44 6.94
CA LEU A 797 -42.05 7.17 7.42
C LEU A 797 -43.09 6.35 8.18
N GLU A 798 -43.86 6.96 9.10
CA GLU A 798 -44.90 6.24 9.82
C GLU A 798 -46.02 5.71 8.88
N ASN A 799 -46.37 6.47 7.85
CA ASN A 799 -47.31 6.04 6.84
C ASN A 799 -46.77 4.90 5.98
N LEU A 800 -45.47 4.90 5.66
CA LEU A 800 -44.78 3.81 4.96
C LEU A 800 -44.80 2.52 5.82
N ILE A 801 -44.41 2.62 7.08
CA ILE A 801 -44.42 1.50 8.02
C ILE A 801 -45.84 0.92 8.18
N LYS A 802 -46.82 1.81 8.31
CA LYS A 802 -48.25 1.40 8.39
C LYS A 802 -48.67 0.64 7.11
N ALA A 803 -48.36 1.17 5.95
CA ALA A 803 -48.69 0.51 4.65
C ALA A 803 -48.02 -0.89 4.53
N ILE A 804 -46.74 -0.98 4.95
CA ILE A 804 -46.04 -2.29 4.97
C ILE A 804 -46.72 -3.27 5.92
N ASN A 805 -47.10 -2.82 7.13
CA ASN A 805 -47.79 -3.67 8.08
C ASN A 805 -49.17 -4.12 7.62
N GLU A 806 -49.93 -3.22 6.97
CA GLU A 806 -51.20 -3.57 6.32
C GLU A 806 -51.01 -4.59 5.19
N LEU A 807 -49.96 -4.44 4.39
CA LEU A 807 -49.60 -5.40 3.35
C LEU A 807 -49.25 -6.77 3.94
N LYS A 808 -48.41 -6.83 4.97
CA LYS A 808 -48.07 -8.07 5.71
C LYS A 808 -49.31 -8.78 6.26
N GLU A 809 -50.21 -8.03 6.92
CA GLU A 809 -51.46 -8.57 7.48
C GLU A 809 -52.35 -9.14 6.38
N ARG A 810 -52.52 -8.44 5.25
CA ARG A 810 -53.31 -8.88 4.11
C ARG A 810 -52.81 -10.19 3.46
N VAL A 811 -51.48 -10.43 3.50
CA VAL A 811 -50.93 -11.69 2.95
C VAL A 811 -50.62 -12.73 4.03
N GLY A 812 -51.19 -12.54 5.26
CA GLY A 812 -51.20 -13.53 6.32
C GLY A 812 -49.84 -13.69 7.06
N ILE A 813 -48.94 -12.69 7.01
CA ILE A 813 -47.73 -12.66 7.85
C ILE A 813 -48.11 -12.30 9.30
N LYS A 814 -47.65 -13.07 10.24
CA LYS A 814 -47.91 -12.83 11.70
C LYS A 814 -47.07 -11.65 12.22
N LYS A 815 -47.49 -11.07 13.35
CA LYS A 815 -46.93 -9.80 13.84
C LYS A 815 -45.60 -9.89 14.54
N THR A 816 -45.34 -10.98 15.24
CA THR A 816 -44.14 -11.14 16.11
C THR A 816 -43.46 -12.48 15.87
N ILE A 817 -42.19 -12.57 16.24
CA ILE A 817 -41.40 -13.82 16.23
C ILE A 817 -42.09 -14.86 17.11
N LYS A 818 -42.61 -14.45 18.29
CA LYS A 818 -43.33 -15.30 19.24
C LYS A 818 -44.61 -15.94 18.64
N ASP A 819 -45.33 -15.22 17.78
CA ASP A 819 -46.54 -15.73 17.12
C ASP A 819 -46.27 -16.93 16.20
N TYR A 820 -45.03 -17.12 15.72
CA TYR A 820 -44.56 -18.27 14.95
C TYR A 820 -44.25 -19.50 15.80
N GLY A 821 -44.48 -19.43 17.15
CA GLY A 821 -44.27 -20.53 18.06
C GLY A 821 -42.81 -20.76 18.48
N ILE A 822 -41.96 -19.77 18.29
CA ILE A 822 -40.56 -19.83 18.76
C ILE A 822 -40.53 -19.76 20.29
N ASP A 823 -39.92 -20.79 20.92
CA ASP A 823 -39.78 -20.88 22.38
C ASP A 823 -38.94 -19.72 22.94
N GLU A 824 -39.48 -19.06 23.97
CA GLU A 824 -38.87 -17.87 24.54
C GLU A 824 -37.51 -18.16 25.17
N LYS A 825 -37.36 -19.29 25.85
CA LYS A 825 -36.08 -19.65 26.46
C LYS A 825 -35.02 -19.90 25.40
N TYR A 826 -35.35 -20.71 24.39
CA TYR A 826 -34.45 -21.01 23.31
C TYR A 826 -34.06 -19.75 22.49
N PHE A 827 -35.01 -18.83 22.27
CA PHE A 827 -34.76 -17.54 21.66
C PHE A 827 -33.74 -16.70 22.46
N LEU A 828 -33.93 -16.62 23.79
CA LEU A 828 -33.01 -15.85 24.66
C LEU A 828 -31.66 -16.51 24.82
N ASP A 829 -31.60 -17.85 24.83
CA ASP A 829 -30.34 -18.60 24.92
C ASP A 829 -29.46 -18.41 23.65
N THR A 830 -30.07 -18.21 22.48
CA THR A 830 -29.37 -18.00 21.20
C THR A 830 -29.17 -16.53 20.84
N LEU A 831 -29.77 -15.60 21.56
CA LEU A 831 -29.88 -14.19 21.21
C LEU A 831 -28.51 -13.47 21.08
N ASP A 832 -27.56 -13.76 21.97
CA ASP A 832 -26.25 -13.13 21.97
C ASP A 832 -25.44 -13.60 20.76
N GLU A 833 -25.43 -14.89 20.48
CA GLU A 833 -24.75 -15.46 19.31
C GLU A 833 -25.39 -15.00 17.99
N MET A 834 -26.74 -14.94 17.91
CA MET A 834 -27.43 -14.35 16.77
C MET A 834 -27.04 -12.88 16.55
N THR A 835 -26.88 -12.13 17.63
CA THR A 835 -26.49 -10.70 17.58
C THR A 835 -25.09 -10.53 17.01
N GLU A 836 -24.12 -11.29 17.53
CA GLU A 836 -22.72 -11.25 17.06
C GLU A 836 -22.63 -11.66 15.59
N ASN A 837 -23.27 -12.75 15.22
CA ASN A 837 -23.30 -13.25 13.85
C ASN A 837 -24.04 -12.31 12.88
N ALA A 838 -25.07 -11.58 13.32
CA ALA A 838 -25.74 -10.58 12.50
C ALA A 838 -24.88 -9.32 12.34
N PHE A 839 -24.16 -8.90 13.37
CA PHE A 839 -23.20 -7.81 13.28
C PHE A 839 -22.09 -8.13 12.28
N ASP A 840 -21.60 -9.37 12.27
CA ASP A 840 -20.54 -9.83 11.38
C ASP A 840 -21.04 -10.33 10.00
N ASP A 841 -22.33 -10.24 9.71
CA ASP A 841 -22.89 -10.65 8.41
C ASP A 841 -22.44 -9.71 7.27
N GLN A 842 -22.26 -10.26 6.07
CA GLN A 842 -21.81 -9.51 4.88
C GLN A 842 -22.73 -8.35 4.53
N CYS A 843 -24.04 -8.48 4.77
CA CYS A 843 -25.04 -7.46 4.45
C CYS A 843 -24.95 -6.21 5.35
N THR A 844 -24.46 -6.35 6.59
CA THR A 844 -24.39 -5.24 7.56
C THR A 844 -23.52 -4.07 7.07
N GLY A 845 -22.51 -4.35 6.25
CA GLY A 845 -21.56 -3.35 5.76
C GLY A 845 -22.14 -2.25 4.87
N ALA A 846 -23.26 -2.52 4.18
CA ALA A 846 -23.91 -1.55 3.29
C ALA A 846 -25.06 -0.79 3.97
N ASN A 847 -25.37 -1.10 5.24
CA ASN A 847 -26.44 -0.44 5.99
C ASN A 847 -26.11 1.03 6.27
N PRO A 848 -27.05 1.98 6.08
CA PRO A 848 -26.79 3.42 6.24
C PRO A 848 -26.43 3.83 7.68
N ARG A 849 -27.00 3.15 8.66
CA ARG A 849 -26.63 3.25 10.08
C ARG A 849 -25.86 2.00 10.48
N TYR A 850 -24.57 2.16 10.85
CA TYR A 850 -23.78 1.02 11.33
C TYR A 850 -24.24 0.63 12.73
N PRO A 851 -24.72 -0.59 12.95
CA PRO A 851 -25.33 -0.95 14.23
C PRO A 851 -24.27 -1.24 15.30
N LEU A 852 -24.65 -0.98 16.56
CA LEU A 852 -23.99 -1.58 17.72
C LEU A 852 -24.63 -2.95 18.00
N MET A 853 -23.87 -3.89 18.56
CA MET A 853 -24.42 -5.21 18.94
C MET A 853 -25.60 -5.07 19.90
N SER A 854 -25.55 -4.14 20.85
CA SER A 854 -26.66 -3.85 21.75
C SER A 854 -27.94 -3.37 21.04
N GLU A 855 -27.78 -2.66 19.92
CA GLU A 855 -28.91 -2.20 19.11
C GLU A 855 -29.54 -3.37 18.31
N ILE A 856 -28.70 -4.23 17.72
CA ILE A 856 -29.18 -5.47 17.06
C ILE A 856 -29.96 -6.34 18.06
N LYS A 857 -29.40 -6.54 19.24
CA LYS A 857 -30.06 -7.30 20.33
C LYS A 857 -31.41 -6.71 20.68
N GLN A 858 -31.50 -5.39 20.81
CA GLN A 858 -32.75 -4.70 21.11
C GLN A 858 -33.79 -4.85 20.00
N MET A 859 -33.38 -4.74 18.71
CA MET A 859 -34.29 -4.96 17.58
C MET A 859 -34.88 -6.38 17.57
N TYR A 860 -34.07 -7.41 17.86
CA TYR A 860 -34.56 -8.78 18.02
C TYR A 860 -35.59 -8.93 19.15
N LEU A 861 -35.32 -8.33 20.32
CA LEU A 861 -36.24 -8.35 21.47
C LEU A 861 -37.56 -7.63 21.14
N ASN A 862 -37.48 -6.50 20.46
CA ASN A 862 -38.67 -5.76 20.04
C ASN A 862 -39.53 -6.61 19.06
N ALA A 863 -38.91 -7.22 18.07
CA ALA A 863 -39.60 -8.08 17.09
C ALA A 863 -40.15 -9.34 17.73
N TYR A 864 -39.53 -9.89 18.77
CA TYR A 864 -40.02 -11.04 19.50
C TYR A 864 -41.26 -10.72 20.36
N TYR A 865 -41.23 -9.63 21.14
CA TYR A 865 -42.31 -9.27 22.07
C TYR A 865 -43.37 -8.34 21.49
N GLY A 866 -43.15 -7.77 20.29
CA GLY A 866 -44.02 -6.77 19.72
C GLY A 866 -44.06 -5.45 20.50
N LYS A 867 -42.98 -5.15 21.24
CA LYS A 867 -42.84 -3.91 22.00
C LYS A 867 -42.33 -2.78 21.11
N LYS A 868 -42.78 -1.56 21.35
CA LYS A 868 -42.24 -0.33 20.72
C LYS A 868 -40.96 0.08 21.47
N HIS A 869 -39.81 0.44 21.08
CA HIS A 869 -39.07 0.52 19.82
C HIS A 869 -37.83 1.35 20.08
N PHE A 870 -36.93 1.50 19.14
CA PHE A 870 -35.88 2.50 19.22
C PHE A 870 -36.52 3.90 19.30
N GLU A 871 -36.79 4.41 20.51
CA GLU A 871 -36.87 5.85 20.72
C GLU A 871 -35.43 6.34 20.90
N GLU A 872 -34.95 7.12 19.96
CA GLU A 872 -33.74 7.90 20.17
C GLU A 872 -33.97 8.76 21.43
N LYS A 873 -33.08 8.60 22.40
CA LYS A 873 -32.99 9.62 23.44
C LYS A 873 -32.73 10.96 22.71
N PRO A 874 -33.52 12.00 22.94
CA PRO A 874 -33.24 13.29 22.34
C PRO A 874 -31.81 13.68 22.67
N MET A 875 -31.11 14.25 21.69
CA MET A 875 -29.77 14.78 21.93
C MET A 875 -29.82 15.68 23.17
N PRO A 876 -28.89 15.49 24.12
CA PRO A 876 -28.85 16.36 25.29
C PRO A 876 -28.76 17.82 24.82
N THR A 877 -29.62 18.65 25.32
CA THR A 877 -29.58 20.09 25.03
C THR A 877 -28.36 20.72 25.68
N GLU A 878 -27.96 21.93 25.24
CA GLU A 878 -26.86 22.65 25.89
C GLU A 878 -27.10 22.81 27.42
N ALA A 879 -28.34 22.81 27.88
CA ALA A 879 -28.71 22.81 29.27
C ALA A 879 -28.41 21.46 29.97
N ASP A 880 -28.70 20.33 29.30
CA ASP A 880 -28.42 18.99 29.82
C ASP A 880 -26.89 18.73 29.91
N ILE A 881 -26.10 19.29 29.00
CA ILE A 881 -24.65 19.22 29.02
C ILE A 881 -24.06 20.09 30.13
N ALA A 882 -24.73 21.19 30.49
CA ALA A 882 -24.29 22.09 31.55
C ALA A 882 -24.55 21.52 32.94
N GLU A 883 -25.54 20.65 33.12
CA GLU A 883 -25.88 19.99 34.41
C GLU A 883 -25.11 18.68 34.66
N ASP A 884 -24.39 18.14 33.65
CA ASP A 884 -23.61 16.89 33.84
C ASP A 884 -22.21 17.17 34.44
N ASP A 885 -22.15 17.05 35.78
CA ASP A 885 -20.92 17.14 36.60
C ASP A 885 -19.81 16.17 36.17
N SER A 886 -20.13 15.15 35.36
CA SER A 886 -19.13 14.18 34.83
C SER A 886 -18.17 14.81 33.84
N ALA A 887 -18.63 15.79 33.04
CA ALA A 887 -17.79 16.55 32.13
C ALA A 887 -16.81 17.49 32.89
N HIS A 888 -17.19 17.95 34.07
CA HIS A 888 -16.34 18.76 34.95
C HIS A 888 -15.20 17.93 35.58
N ASN A 889 -15.49 16.67 35.92
CA ASN A 889 -14.50 15.72 36.44
C ASN A 889 -13.46 15.30 35.39
N PHE A 890 -13.84 15.22 34.12
CA PHE A 890 -12.92 14.89 33.02
C PHE A 890 -11.91 16.01 32.77
N LYS A 891 -12.36 17.28 32.80
CA LYS A 891 -11.45 18.46 32.70
C LYS A 891 -10.52 18.61 33.92
N GLN A 892 -10.96 18.25 35.10
CA GLN A 892 -10.12 18.26 36.31
C GLN A 892 -9.11 17.11 36.30
N ALA A 893 -9.49 15.91 35.82
CA ALA A 893 -8.59 14.78 35.66
C ALA A 893 -7.51 15.07 34.61
N TYR A 894 -7.88 15.72 33.50
CA TYR A 894 -6.91 16.12 32.46
C TYR A 894 -5.91 17.17 32.97
N ARG A 895 -6.38 18.21 33.69
CA ARG A 895 -5.51 19.21 34.33
C ARG A 895 -4.62 18.63 35.45
N ARG A 896 -5.05 17.58 36.18
CA ARG A 896 -4.21 16.87 37.15
C ARG A 896 -3.12 16.04 36.49
N ALA A 897 -3.41 15.45 35.34
CA ALA A 897 -2.43 14.69 34.54
C ALA A 897 -1.35 15.59 33.93
N GLU A 898 -1.69 16.80 33.46
CA GLU A 898 -0.73 17.80 32.97
C GLU A 898 0.16 18.37 34.10
N ASN A 899 -0.43 18.67 35.27
CA ASN A 899 0.33 19.19 36.43
C ASN A 899 1.21 18.12 37.11
N GLY A 900 0.93 16.84 36.91
CA GLY A 900 1.75 15.72 37.38
C GLY A 900 3.00 15.47 36.56
N LYS A 901 3.01 15.86 35.28
CA LYS A 901 4.18 15.73 34.39
C LYS A 901 5.25 16.83 34.60
N ASN A 902 4.91 17.92 35.29
CA ASN A 902 5.83 18.98 35.58
C ASN A 902 6.51 18.85 36.97
N LYS A 903 6.38 17.71 37.63
CA LYS A 903 7.00 17.41 38.93
C LYS A 903 7.69 16.04 39.01
N ALA A 904 8.12 15.48 37.89
CA ALA A 904 8.97 14.29 37.85
C ALA A 904 10.19 14.56 36.97
#